data_1e59beb625ddb57d6bf996548f501efd
#
_entry.id   1e59beb625ddb57d6bf996548f501efd
#
_cell.length_a   1.000
_cell.length_b   1.000
_cell.length_c   1.000
_cell.angle_alpha   90.00
_cell.angle_beta   90.00
_cell.angle_gamma   90.00
#
_symmetry.space_group_name_H-M   'P 1'
#
loop_
_entity.id
_entity.type
_entity.pdbx_description
1 polymer ?
#
loop_
_entity_poly.entity_id
_entity_poly.type
_entity_poly.pdbx_seq_one_letter_code
_entity_poly.pdbx_strand_id
1 'polypeptide(L)'
;MPKTFAALTGALLLAATGARATEWPDYGGSPDQSKFVVTPDLTKKSVTRLEMAWMYSTDDERAYQFNPVIVDGVMYVLAKNSSLVAIDVRTRKELWIHANLRGITNRGINFWKSRDGKDRRLLFVMDDLLQAIDARTGKSIATFGKDGAVDLREDLGRDPATIRRVASSTPGRVFENLLILGSSPGEGYFSAPGDVRAYDVVTGKLAWTFHTIPRPGEFGYDTWPKDAWKYAGGVNVWGEITLDERRGIAYLPVSSPTYDYYGADRIGMNLFSDCLLALDARTGKRLWHFQMVHHDLWDYDPTAAPQLITVRKGGRKIDAVVQATKQGYVYVFDRETGKPVWPIEERPVRASDVPGEQAWPTQPIPSLEPTARQVVEPDDLTPFFITDAERAAWRERIGKARTGMFSPPAMVESAIIPGAVGGTNWGNTAANPGKGIVYLLNQDFPSFYKLQEQSDRNVAGARNRFGPADAATLERGKKAYEQSCGMCHGVDRAGTPAGPSLLSIGTQIGMPQLRRTVLYGNGRMPPIGHLSDGQIGDILAHLGGGGRPRRPADMPAAPTPAGPVVATGGIARPPVTATVEAPQEYPAGIEVPPQRYYTDYGLGFPYLLAPPWSQIIAYDLNRGVIRWRRPLGQDLDAAKEGGKNNGVPRGSQRQGMIVTSTGLVFSTARDGVLYAFDAENGDVLWSAKLPMATEGLPAVYELDGRHYIVVNATTPHTWGLNSRESGIGSAEPLGKGGYVIFALPGKR
;
A
#
# COMPACT_ATOMS: atom_id res chain seq x y z
N MET A 1 82.43 14.76 10.61
CA MET A 1 81.68 13.69 9.89
C MET A 1 80.20 14.06 9.89
N PRO A 2 79.64 14.48 8.80
CA PRO A 2 78.19 14.83 8.75
C PRO A 2 77.31 13.61 8.49
N LYS A 3 76.26 13.51 9.28
CA LYS A 3 75.19 12.50 9.11
C LYS A 3 74.18 12.97 8.05
N THR A 4 74.09 12.22 6.96
CA THR A 4 73.10 12.39 5.91
C THR A 4 71.76 11.87 6.39
N PHE A 5 70.74 12.73 6.38
CA PHE A 5 69.35 12.34 6.51
C PHE A 5 68.81 12.03 5.12
N ALA A 6 68.34 10.77 4.91
CA ALA A 6 67.59 10.38 3.74
C ALA A 6 66.10 10.65 3.99
N ALA A 7 65.52 11.55 3.21
CA ALA A 7 64.09 11.80 3.21
C ALA A 7 63.39 10.73 2.35
N LEU A 8 62.57 9.86 2.98
CA LEU A 8 61.63 8.98 2.27
C LEU A 8 60.39 9.79 1.89
N THR A 9 60.27 10.10 0.62
CA THR A 9 59.01 10.61 0.03
C THR A 9 58.05 9.45 -0.16
N GLY A 10 57.10 9.30 0.76
CA GLY A 10 55.96 8.39 0.60
C GLY A 10 54.97 8.98 -0.38
N ALA A 11 54.87 8.39 -1.57
CA ALA A 11 53.81 8.67 -2.51
C ALA A 11 52.50 8.06 -1.98
N LEU A 12 51.55 8.92 -1.52
CA LEU A 12 50.19 8.52 -1.29
C LEU A 12 49.56 8.22 -2.64
N LEU A 13 49.39 6.94 -2.95
CA LEU A 13 48.44 6.50 -3.99
C LEU A 13 47.02 6.81 -3.45
N LEU A 14 46.44 7.93 -3.88
CA LEU A 14 44.99 8.10 -3.87
C LEU A 14 44.43 7.10 -4.86
N ALA A 15 43.92 5.98 -4.36
CA ALA A 15 43.02 5.14 -5.09
C ALA A 15 41.78 5.98 -5.39
N ALA A 16 41.63 6.46 -6.61
CA ALA A 16 40.40 7.02 -7.11
C ALA A 16 39.36 5.87 -7.12
N THR A 17 38.60 5.76 -6.03
CA THR A 17 37.35 4.99 -6.05
C THR A 17 36.44 5.71 -7.03
N GLY A 18 36.42 5.24 -8.30
CA GLY A 18 35.46 5.71 -9.26
C GLY A 18 34.06 5.64 -8.62
N ALA A 19 33.36 6.77 -8.62
CA ALA A 19 31.99 6.80 -8.11
C ALA A 19 31.20 5.72 -8.86
N ARG A 20 30.65 4.77 -8.10
CA ARG A 20 29.83 3.71 -8.69
C ARG A 20 28.58 4.36 -9.28
N ALA A 21 28.19 3.95 -10.49
CA ALA A 21 26.99 4.45 -11.14
C ALA A 21 25.75 4.24 -10.26
N THR A 22 24.84 5.20 -10.27
CA THR A 22 23.58 5.10 -9.52
C THR A 22 22.75 3.94 -10.04
N GLU A 23 22.40 3.03 -9.16
CA GLU A 23 21.52 1.89 -9.42
C GLU A 23 20.27 1.96 -8.53
N TRP A 24 19.27 1.13 -8.83
CA TRP A 24 18.07 0.96 -8.02
C TRP A 24 17.87 -0.53 -7.69
N PRO A 25 18.77 -1.11 -6.85
CA PRO A 25 18.86 -2.56 -6.65
C PRO A 25 17.74 -3.14 -5.80
N ASP A 26 17.02 -2.30 -5.07
CA ASP A 26 15.99 -2.70 -4.13
C ASP A 26 14.65 -2.03 -4.42
N TYR A 27 13.58 -2.63 -3.94
CA TYR A 27 12.31 -1.95 -3.78
C TYR A 27 12.50 -0.67 -2.94
N GLY A 28 12.16 0.49 -3.51
CA GLY A 28 12.42 1.79 -2.88
C GLY A 28 13.89 2.26 -2.96
N GLY A 29 14.72 1.61 -3.78
CA GLY A 29 16.06 2.04 -4.19
C GLY A 29 17.20 1.54 -3.33
N SER A 30 17.04 1.53 -2.02
CA SER A 30 18.06 1.12 -1.06
C SER A 30 17.43 0.48 0.17
N PRO A 31 18.18 -0.34 0.93
CA PRO A 31 17.68 -0.99 2.14
C PRO A 31 17.14 -0.02 3.20
N ASP A 32 17.67 1.20 3.27
CA ASP A 32 17.25 2.26 4.19
C ASP A 32 15.95 2.98 3.79
N GLN A 33 15.40 2.67 2.61
CA GLN A 33 14.14 3.23 2.09
C GLN A 33 14.10 4.77 2.01
N SER A 34 15.24 5.44 2.09
CA SER A 34 15.28 6.91 2.05
C SER A 34 14.81 7.49 0.72
N LYS A 35 14.90 6.70 -0.35
CA LYS A 35 14.65 7.13 -1.73
C LYS A 35 15.50 8.36 -2.09
N PHE A 36 16.65 8.50 -1.41
CA PHE A 36 17.62 9.58 -1.60
C PHE A 36 18.69 9.15 -2.59
N VAL A 37 18.90 9.98 -3.60
CA VAL A 37 19.89 9.71 -4.66
C VAL A 37 20.85 10.86 -4.87
N VAL A 38 22.09 10.53 -5.20
CA VAL A 38 23.10 11.50 -5.59
C VAL A 38 23.03 11.70 -7.10
N THR A 39 22.54 12.87 -7.53
CA THR A 39 22.29 13.19 -8.95
C THR A 39 22.90 14.55 -9.29
N PRO A 40 24.22 14.66 -9.47
CA PRO A 40 24.89 15.96 -9.63
C PRO A 40 24.47 16.72 -10.89
N ASP A 41 24.00 16.06 -11.92
CA ASP A 41 23.51 16.63 -13.18
C ASP A 41 22.07 17.19 -13.05
N LEU A 42 21.21 16.56 -12.21
CA LEU A 42 19.83 17.00 -11.97
C LEU A 42 19.81 18.06 -10.85
N THR A 43 19.87 19.31 -11.23
CA THR A 43 19.86 20.46 -10.32
C THR A 43 18.57 21.26 -10.45
N LYS A 44 18.28 22.18 -9.51
CA LYS A 44 17.15 23.12 -9.59
C LYS A 44 17.15 23.93 -10.91
N LYS A 45 18.35 24.20 -11.49
CA LYS A 45 18.48 24.91 -12.76
C LYS A 45 18.31 23.99 -13.96
N SER A 46 18.88 22.78 -13.93
CA SER A 46 18.85 21.87 -15.08
C SER A 46 17.52 21.14 -15.24
N VAL A 47 16.75 20.97 -14.15
CA VAL A 47 15.49 20.22 -14.16
C VAL A 47 14.47 20.74 -15.16
N THR A 48 14.49 22.04 -15.46
CA THR A 48 13.60 22.67 -16.46
C THR A 48 13.81 22.15 -17.88
N ARG A 49 14.91 21.44 -18.13
CA ARG A 49 15.25 20.82 -19.44
C ARG A 49 15.00 19.32 -19.44
N LEU A 50 14.42 18.77 -18.36
CA LEU A 50 14.12 17.34 -18.28
C LEU A 50 13.06 16.98 -19.33
N GLU A 51 13.32 15.92 -20.11
CA GLU A 51 12.45 15.47 -21.18
C GLU A 51 12.29 13.94 -21.16
N MET A 52 11.25 13.44 -21.80
CA MET A 52 11.06 12.02 -21.98
C MET A 52 12.16 11.49 -22.93
N ALA A 53 13.04 10.65 -22.40
CA ALA A 53 14.14 10.04 -23.16
C ALA A 53 13.67 8.82 -23.96
N TRP A 54 12.83 7.99 -23.38
CA TRP A 54 12.19 6.84 -24.00
C TRP A 54 11.05 6.29 -23.11
N MET A 55 10.30 5.34 -23.63
CA MET A 55 9.24 4.64 -22.94
C MET A 55 9.27 3.15 -23.27
N TYR A 56 9.01 2.30 -22.30
CA TYR A 56 8.75 0.89 -22.47
C TYR A 56 7.26 0.62 -22.31
N SER A 57 6.57 0.19 -23.38
CA SER A 57 5.15 -0.18 -23.33
C SER A 57 4.95 -1.49 -22.56
N THR A 58 3.93 -1.56 -21.72
CA THR A 58 3.56 -2.82 -21.04
C THR A 58 2.84 -3.81 -21.98
N ASP A 59 2.37 -3.32 -23.15
CA ASP A 59 1.61 -4.08 -24.16
C ASP A 59 0.35 -4.77 -23.61
N ASP A 60 -0.20 -4.23 -22.52
CA ASP A 60 -1.47 -4.64 -21.92
C ASP A 60 -2.19 -3.45 -21.28
N GLU A 61 -3.41 -3.69 -20.77
CA GLU A 61 -4.24 -2.69 -20.08
C GLU A 61 -4.23 -2.82 -18.55
N ARG A 62 -3.26 -3.54 -17.98
CA ARG A 62 -3.18 -3.73 -16.54
C ARG A 62 -2.55 -2.53 -15.85
N ALA A 63 -3.13 -2.18 -14.72
CA ALA A 63 -2.52 -1.24 -13.80
C ALA A 63 -1.44 -1.96 -12.96
N TYR A 64 -0.22 -1.51 -13.08
CA TYR A 64 0.92 -1.99 -12.29
C TYR A 64 1.28 -0.95 -11.22
N GLN A 65 1.58 -1.42 -10.00
CA GLN A 65 2.09 -0.59 -8.90
C GLN A 65 3.59 -0.85 -8.68
N PHE A 66 4.22 -1.44 -9.66
CA PHE A 66 5.53 -2.04 -9.58
C PHE A 66 6.65 -0.99 -9.57
N ASN A 67 7.52 -1.07 -8.59
CA ASN A 67 8.77 -0.33 -8.55
C ASN A 67 9.84 -1.10 -9.34
N PRO A 68 10.40 -0.54 -10.42
CA PRO A 68 11.46 -1.18 -11.17
C PRO A 68 12.68 -1.48 -10.29
N VAL A 69 13.31 -2.62 -10.48
CA VAL A 69 14.65 -2.93 -9.96
C VAL A 69 15.65 -2.77 -11.10
N ILE A 70 16.73 -2.02 -10.88
CA ILE A 70 17.71 -1.70 -11.92
C ILE A 70 19.11 -1.96 -11.39
N VAL A 71 19.76 -2.99 -11.95
CA VAL A 71 21.08 -3.47 -11.52
C VAL A 71 21.92 -3.89 -12.71
N ASP A 72 23.20 -3.52 -12.70
CA ASP A 72 24.18 -3.90 -13.73
C ASP A 72 23.68 -3.60 -15.17
N GLY A 73 22.94 -2.48 -15.35
CA GLY A 73 22.39 -2.04 -16.63
C GLY A 73 21.14 -2.80 -17.10
N VAL A 74 20.54 -3.62 -16.24
CA VAL A 74 19.29 -4.35 -16.52
C VAL A 74 18.15 -3.81 -15.64
N MET A 75 17.04 -3.45 -16.28
CA MET A 75 15.80 -3.04 -15.61
C MET A 75 14.81 -4.21 -15.61
N TYR A 76 14.30 -4.57 -14.42
CA TYR A 76 13.29 -5.60 -14.23
C TYR A 76 11.95 -4.93 -13.93
N VAL A 77 10.91 -5.27 -14.68
CA VAL A 77 9.56 -4.68 -14.59
C VAL A 77 8.47 -5.74 -14.75
N LEU A 78 7.26 -5.41 -14.27
CA LEU A 78 6.05 -6.18 -14.63
C LEU A 78 5.37 -5.56 -15.86
N ALA A 79 5.10 -6.41 -16.84
CA ALA A 79 4.43 -6.05 -18.09
C ALA A 79 3.77 -7.30 -18.72
N LYS A 80 3.16 -7.15 -19.87
CA LYS A 80 2.72 -8.28 -20.72
C LYS A 80 1.91 -9.34 -19.95
N ASN A 81 0.79 -8.92 -19.38
CA ASN A 81 -0.12 -9.78 -18.60
C ASN A 81 0.49 -10.39 -17.33
N SER A 82 1.12 -9.55 -16.49
CA SER A 82 1.81 -9.98 -15.27
C SER A 82 2.96 -10.93 -15.54
N SER A 83 3.79 -10.59 -16.50
CA SER A 83 5.07 -11.22 -16.75
C SER A 83 6.20 -10.35 -16.20
N LEU A 84 7.25 -10.97 -15.69
CA LEU A 84 8.47 -10.26 -15.33
C LEU A 84 9.35 -10.14 -16.56
N VAL A 85 9.76 -8.92 -16.90
CA VAL A 85 10.54 -8.60 -18.09
C VAL A 85 11.87 -7.99 -17.67
N ALA A 86 12.97 -8.51 -18.23
CA ALA A 86 14.29 -7.91 -18.10
C ALA A 86 14.62 -7.10 -19.37
N ILE A 87 15.02 -5.86 -19.18
CA ILE A 87 15.28 -4.90 -20.26
C ILE A 87 16.70 -4.36 -20.09
N ASP A 88 17.52 -4.45 -21.12
CA ASP A 88 18.80 -3.76 -21.18
C ASP A 88 18.56 -2.24 -21.34
N VAL A 89 18.98 -1.43 -20.38
CA VAL A 89 18.67 0.00 -20.37
C VAL A 89 19.45 0.79 -21.43
N ARG A 90 20.56 0.26 -21.94
CA ARG A 90 21.38 0.88 -22.97
C ARG A 90 20.79 0.65 -24.37
N THR A 91 20.47 -0.60 -24.67
CA THR A 91 19.92 -1.00 -25.98
C THR A 91 18.40 -0.89 -26.04
N ARG A 92 17.73 -0.79 -24.86
CA ARG A 92 16.27 -0.76 -24.70
C ARG A 92 15.57 -2.04 -25.18
N LYS A 93 16.32 -3.14 -25.31
CA LYS A 93 15.82 -4.43 -25.78
C LYS A 93 15.47 -5.34 -24.60
N GLU A 94 14.43 -6.13 -24.77
CA GLU A 94 14.11 -7.21 -23.85
C GLU A 94 15.19 -8.29 -23.91
N LEU A 95 15.67 -8.72 -22.77
CA LEU A 95 16.65 -9.80 -22.63
C LEU A 95 15.95 -11.15 -22.45
N TRP A 96 14.91 -11.16 -21.61
CA TRP A 96 14.06 -12.32 -21.36
C TRP A 96 12.72 -11.91 -20.76
N ILE A 97 11.74 -12.80 -20.85
CA ILE A 97 10.40 -12.67 -20.27
C ILE A 97 10.09 -13.94 -19.48
N HIS A 98 9.78 -13.79 -18.20
CA HIS A 98 9.25 -14.86 -17.36
C HIS A 98 7.74 -14.65 -17.23
N ALA A 99 6.97 -15.47 -17.95
CA ALA A 99 5.54 -15.24 -18.17
C ALA A 99 4.63 -15.90 -17.14
N ASN A 100 3.33 -15.54 -17.13
CA ASN A 100 2.25 -16.18 -16.39
C ASN A 100 2.35 -16.05 -14.85
N LEU A 101 2.76 -14.90 -14.35
CA LEU A 101 2.91 -14.62 -12.92
C LEU A 101 1.64 -13.99 -12.31
N ARG A 102 0.45 -14.53 -12.61
CA ARG A 102 -0.77 -14.07 -11.93
C ARG A 102 -0.67 -14.32 -10.42
N GLY A 103 -0.94 -13.30 -9.62
CA GLY A 103 -0.79 -13.39 -8.15
C GLY A 103 0.61 -13.01 -7.64
N ILE A 104 1.53 -12.59 -8.53
CA ILE A 104 2.83 -12.05 -8.12
C ILE A 104 2.66 -10.82 -7.24
N THR A 105 3.56 -10.65 -6.29
CA THR A 105 3.74 -9.43 -5.51
C THR A 105 3.77 -8.21 -6.44
N ASN A 106 2.77 -7.34 -6.34
CA ASN A 106 2.52 -6.31 -7.35
C ASN A 106 3.33 -5.02 -7.15
N ARG A 107 3.96 -4.81 -5.98
CA ARG A 107 4.71 -3.58 -5.68
C ARG A 107 6.17 -3.63 -6.08
N GLY A 108 6.79 -4.81 -6.14
CA GLY A 108 8.20 -4.98 -6.48
C GLY A 108 8.69 -6.40 -6.25
N ILE A 109 9.97 -6.59 -6.46
CA ILE A 109 10.70 -7.85 -6.23
C ILE A 109 12.00 -7.56 -5.49
N ASN A 110 12.67 -8.61 -5.00
CA ASN A 110 14.01 -8.50 -4.45
C ASN A 110 15.04 -8.99 -5.45
N PHE A 111 16.17 -8.31 -5.50
CA PHE A 111 17.37 -8.76 -6.19
C PHE A 111 18.43 -9.15 -5.15
N TRP A 112 19.11 -10.26 -5.40
CA TRP A 112 20.24 -10.71 -4.61
C TRP A 112 21.35 -11.23 -5.52
N LYS A 113 22.60 -11.04 -5.09
CA LYS A 113 23.78 -11.64 -5.75
C LYS A 113 24.79 -12.16 -4.73
N SER A 114 25.39 -13.30 -5.04
CA SER A 114 26.49 -13.87 -4.26
C SER A 114 27.70 -12.92 -4.24
N ARG A 115 28.57 -13.08 -3.25
CA ARG A 115 29.78 -12.25 -3.10
C ARG A 115 30.71 -12.33 -4.32
N ASP A 116 30.77 -13.48 -4.99
CA ASP A 116 31.55 -13.68 -6.22
C ASP A 116 30.79 -13.24 -7.48
N GLY A 117 29.53 -12.80 -7.36
CA GLY A 117 28.68 -12.32 -8.43
C GLY A 117 28.21 -13.38 -9.41
N LYS A 118 28.48 -14.67 -9.17
CA LYS A 118 28.11 -15.76 -10.09
C LYS A 118 26.67 -16.18 -9.96
N ASP A 119 26.12 -16.22 -8.75
CA ASP A 119 24.70 -16.49 -8.48
C ASP A 119 23.98 -15.14 -8.34
N ARG A 120 22.94 -14.93 -9.16
CA ARG A 120 22.10 -13.71 -9.16
C ARG A 120 20.66 -14.12 -9.24
N ARG A 121 19.87 -13.66 -8.28
CA ARG A 121 18.48 -14.10 -8.11
C ARG A 121 17.52 -12.94 -8.06
N LEU A 122 16.32 -13.17 -8.60
CA LEU A 122 15.14 -12.40 -8.30
C LEU A 122 14.23 -13.25 -7.43
N LEU A 123 13.81 -12.71 -6.28
CA LEU A 123 12.93 -13.39 -5.34
C LEU A 123 11.60 -12.62 -5.28
N PHE A 124 10.51 -13.35 -5.33
CA PHE A 124 9.15 -12.81 -5.28
C PHE A 124 8.15 -13.82 -4.72
N VAL A 125 7.05 -13.31 -4.21
CA VAL A 125 5.92 -14.13 -3.80
C VAL A 125 4.87 -14.15 -4.91
N MET A 126 4.35 -15.33 -5.22
CA MET A 126 3.21 -15.52 -6.11
C MET A 126 2.13 -16.28 -5.34
N ASP A 127 1.00 -15.62 -5.07
CA ASP A 127 -0.02 -16.10 -4.13
C ASP A 127 0.61 -16.44 -2.76
N ASP A 128 0.64 -17.71 -2.36
CA ASP A 128 1.21 -18.17 -1.08
C ASP A 128 2.61 -18.80 -1.25
N LEU A 129 3.23 -18.68 -2.43
CA LEU A 129 4.50 -19.33 -2.77
C LEU A 129 5.63 -18.31 -2.94
N LEU A 130 6.69 -18.43 -2.14
CA LEU A 130 7.95 -17.71 -2.37
C LEU A 130 8.77 -18.47 -3.40
N GLN A 131 9.23 -17.77 -4.43
CA GLN A 131 9.99 -18.32 -5.56
C GLN A 131 11.27 -17.53 -5.82
N ALA A 132 12.23 -18.21 -6.48
CA ALA A 132 13.47 -17.61 -6.94
C ALA A 132 13.74 -17.97 -8.42
N ILE A 133 14.20 -16.99 -9.19
CA ILE A 133 14.64 -17.18 -10.58
C ILE A 133 16.06 -16.64 -10.78
N ASP A 134 16.78 -17.20 -11.74
CA ASP A 134 18.09 -16.66 -12.16
C ASP A 134 17.88 -15.31 -12.86
N ALA A 135 18.45 -14.24 -12.33
CA ALA A 135 18.26 -12.88 -12.83
C ALA A 135 18.82 -12.65 -14.25
N ARG A 136 19.77 -13.46 -14.72
CA ARG A 136 20.37 -13.32 -16.06
C ARG A 136 19.55 -14.01 -17.14
N THR A 137 18.83 -15.07 -16.78
CA THR A 137 18.15 -15.93 -17.76
C THR A 137 16.65 -15.96 -17.62
N GLY A 138 16.10 -15.47 -16.49
CA GLY A 138 14.70 -15.58 -16.16
C GLY A 138 14.23 -17.01 -15.82
N LYS A 139 15.11 -17.99 -15.70
CA LYS A 139 14.73 -19.38 -15.42
C LYS A 139 14.48 -19.64 -13.94
N SER A 140 13.43 -20.40 -13.63
CA SER A 140 13.14 -20.84 -12.25
C SER A 140 14.28 -21.69 -11.70
N ILE A 141 14.58 -21.52 -10.41
CA ILE A 141 15.61 -22.27 -9.69
C ILE A 141 14.92 -23.44 -8.96
N ALA A 142 14.91 -24.61 -9.58
CA ALA A 142 14.22 -25.80 -9.09
C ALA A 142 14.72 -26.29 -7.72
N THR A 143 15.94 -25.95 -7.34
CA THR A 143 16.55 -26.33 -6.07
C THR A 143 16.18 -25.40 -4.91
N PHE A 144 15.41 -24.31 -5.18
CA PHE A 144 14.94 -23.39 -4.16
C PHE A 144 13.68 -23.97 -3.48
N GLY A 145 13.71 -24.10 -2.17
CA GLY A 145 12.61 -24.69 -1.41
C GLY A 145 12.33 -26.14 -1.81
N LYS A 146 11.06 -26.48 -1.89
CA LYS A 146 10.57 -27.77 -2.40
C LYS A 146 10.09 -27.56 -3.83
N ASP A 147 10.69 -28.26 -4.78
CA ASP A 147 10.32 -28.18 -6.20
C ASP A 147 10.32 -26.75 -6.77
N GLY A 148 11.24 -25.89 -6.29
CA GLY A 148 11.42 -24.50 -6.74
C GLY A 148 10.61 -23.46 -6.01
N ALA A 149 9.90 -23.80 -4.94
CA ALA A 149 9.10 -22.87 -4.15
C ALA A 149 9.08 -23.20 -2.65
N VAL A 150 8.72 -22.17 -1.85
CA VAL A 150 8.42 -22.32 -0.41
C VAL A 150 6.94 -21.99 -0.21
N ASP A 151 6.18 -22.91 0.39
CA ASP A 151 4.79 -22.66 0.79
C ASP A 151 4.75 -21.83 2.08
N LEU A 152 4.30 -20.59 1.98
CA LEU A 152 4.26 -19.66 3.10
C LEU A 152 3.16 -19.96 4.13
N ARG A 153 2.30 -20.96 3.89
CA ARG A 153 1.30 -21.40 4.86
C ARG A 153 1.90 -22.37 5.89
N GLU A 154 3.05 -22.96 5.59
CA GLU A 154 3.79 -23.79 6.53
C GLU A 154 4.39 -22.96 7.66
N ASP A 155 4.68 -23.59 8.79
CA ASP A 155 5.38 -23.01 9.97
C ASP A 155 4.67 -21.84 10.68
N LEU A 156 3.35 -21.66 10.47
CA LEU A 156 2.54 -20.65 11.17
C LEU A 156 1.90 -21.15 12.48
N GLY A 157 2.16 -22.39 12.88
CA GLY A 157 1.58 -23.00 14.10
C GLY A 157 0.10 -23.36 13.97
N ARG A 158 -0.43 -23.36 12.77
CA ARG A 158 -1.78 -23.79 12.39
C ARG A 158 -1.69 -24.79 11.24
N ASP A 159 -2.69 -25.65 11.09
CA ASP A 159 -2.75 -26.55 9.94
C ASP A 159 -2.77 -25.74 8.62
N PRO A 160 -1.78 -25.92 7.72
CA PRO A 160 -1.72 -25.20 6.45
C PRO A 160 -2.98 -25.36 5.59
N ALA A 161 -3.71 -26.48 5.73
CA ALA A 161 -4.97 -26.70 5.01
C ALA A 161 -6.10 -25.75 5.45
N THR A 162 -6.04 -25.22 6.67
CA THR A 162 -7.00 -24.24 7.21
C THR A 162 -6.65 -22.81 6.86
N ILE A 163 -5.45 -22.55 6.38
CA ILE A 163 -4.95 -21.22 6.05
C ILE A 163 -5.37 -20.86 4.64
N ARG A 164 -6.26 -19.86 4.52
CA ARG A 164 -6.82 -19.45 3.23
C ARG A 164 -5.83 -18.64 2.40
N ARG A 165 -5.03 -17.82 3.04
CA ARG A 165 -4.12 -16.87 2.38
C ARG A 165 -3.00 -16.41 3.30
N VAL A 166 -1.79 -16.30 2.73
CA VAL A 166 -0.62 -15.66 3.37
C VAL A 166 0.13 -14.74 2.41
N ALA A 167 -0.39 -14.47 1.23
CA ALA A 167 0.25 -13.67 0.17
C ALA A 167 1.05 -12.48 0.70
N SER A 168 1.94 -11.92 -0.11
CA SER A 168 2.67 -10.70 0.22
C SER A 168 2.40 -9.61 -0.80
N SER A 169 2.06 -8.40 -0.35
CA SER A 169 1.88 -7.23 -1.21
C SER A 169 3.20 -6.50 -1.47
N THR A 170 4.12 -6.53 -0.51
CA THR A 170 5.45 -5.91 -0.57
C THR A 170 6.51 -7.00 -0.60
N PRO A 171 7.58 -6.85 -1.37
CA PRO A 171 8.52 -7.95 -1.64
C PRO A 171 9.35 -8.39 -0.42
N GLY A 172 9.29 -7.70 0.71
CA GLY A 172 10.16 -7.93 1.85
C GLY A 172 11.52 -7.24 1.69
N ARG A 173 12.55 -7.74 2.37
CA ARG A 173 13.86 -7.11 2.37
C ARG A 173 14.99 -8.13 2.48
N VAL A 174 15.96 -8.05 1.59
CA VAL A 174 17.16 -8.90 1.66
C VAL A 174 18.19 -8.26 2.60
N PHE A 175 18.71 -9.07 3.51
CA PHE A 175 19.84 -8.73 4.35
C PHE A 175 20.87 -9.88 4.33
N GLU A 176 22.07 -9.63 3.82
CA GLU A 176 23.06 -10.69 3.55
C GLU A 176 22.47 -11.82 2.70
N ASN A 177 22.28 -13.01 3.23
CA ASN A 177 21.67 -14.16 2.55
C ASN A 177 20.26 -14.47 3.06
N LEU A 178 19.62 -13.54 3.77
CA LEU A 178 18.27 -13.71 4.31
C LEU A 178 17.28 -12.78 3.62
N LEU A 179 16.15 -13.31 3.20
CA LEU A 179 14.97 -12.52 2.83
C LEU A 179 14.05 -12.43 4.05
N ILE A 180 13.98 -11.24 4.64
CA ILE A 180 13.03 -10.91 5.71
C ILE A 180 11.70 -10.57 5.05
N LEU A 181 10.66 -11.34 5.34
CA LEU A 181 9.37 -11.29 4.67
C LEU A 181 8.23 -11.10 5.66
N GLY A 182 7.37 -10.15 5.37
CA GLY A 182 6.06 -10.01 5.98
C GLY A 182 4.98 -10.70 5.14
N SER A 183 3.72 -10.50 5.51
CA SER A 183 2.59 -11.15 4.84
C SER A 183 1.36 -10.24 4.77
N SER A 184 0.35 -10.70 4.03
CA SER A 184 -0.95 -10.06 3.86
C SER A 184 -2.06 -11.12 3.97
N PRO A 185 -2.40 -11.55 5.20
CA PRO A 185 -3.25 -12.72 5.44
C PRO A 185 -4.74 -12.48 5.21
N GLY A 186 -5.18 -11.24 5.14
CA GLY A 186 -6.59 -10.84 4.95
C GLY A 186 -7.16 -10.11 6.16
N GLU A 187 -8.40 -9.60 6.01
CA GLU A 187 -9.04 -8.61 6.90
C GLU A 187 -10.16 -9.20 7.78
N GLY A 188 -10.38 -10.50 7.79
CA GLY A 188 -11.52 -11.13 8.47
C GLY A 188 -11.13 -11.87 9.74
N TYR A 189 -12.13 -12.21 10.56
CA TYR A 189 -11.95 -13.16 11.65
C TYR A 189 -11.26 -14.43 11.16
N PHE A 190 -10.41 -15.04 12.00
CA PHE A 190 -9.63 -16.24 11.72
C PHE A 190 -8.63 -16.10 10.56
N SER A 191 -8.25 -14.89 10.18
CA SER A 191 -7.11 -14.71 9.28
C SER A 191 -5.85 -15.37 9.84
N ALA A 192 -4.90 -15.72 8.98
CA ALA A 192 -3.64 -16.27 9.45
C ALA A 192 -2.86 -15.25 10.30
N PRO A 193 -2.01 -15.70 11.24
CA PRO A 193 -1.10 -14.81 11.94
C PRO A 193 -0.10 -14.20 10.96
N GLY A 194 0.27 -12.96 11.23
CA GLY A 194 1.17 -12.20 10.38
C GLY A 194 2.65 -12.33 10.72
N ASP A 195 3.07 -13.49 11.21
CA ASP A 195 4.44 -13.73 11.66
C ASP A 195 5.48 -13.24 10.65
N VAL A 196 6.51 -12.57 11.15
CA VAL A 196 7.65 -12.14 10.32
C VAL A 196 8.64 -13.29 10.23
N ARG A 197 9.04 -13.63 9.01
CA ARG A 197 9.91 -14.78 8.77
C ARG A 197 11.09 -14.41 7.88
N ALA A 198 12.24 -15.03 8.12
CA ALA A 198 13.39 -14.90 7.23
C ALA A 198 13.72 -16.23 6.57
N TYR A 199 13.97 -16.18 5.30
CA TYR A 199 14.32 -17.34 4.47
C TYR A 199 15.70 -17.16 3.87
N ASP A 200 16.51 -18.24 3.86
CA ASP A 200 17.79 -18.25 3.15
C ASP A 200 17.55 -18.10 1.63
N VAL A 201 18.13 -17.10 1.02
CA VAL A 201 17.87 -16.75 -0.39
C VAL A 201 18.41 -17.77 -1.39
N VAL A 202 19.30 -18.66 -0.95
CA VAL A 202 19.90 -19.72 -1.79
C VAL A 202 19.08 -20.99 -1.74
N THR A 203 18.65 -21.39 -0.54
CA THR A 203 18.00 -22.69 -0.32
C THR A 203 16.49 -22.59 -0.14
N GLY A 204 15.96 -21.43 0.20
CA GLY A 204 14.56 -21.26 0.60
C GLY A 204 14.24 -21.75 2.01
N LYS A 205 15.23 -22.22 2.78
CA LYS A 205 15.00 -22.71 4.15
C LYS A 205 14.64 -21.56 5.08
N LEU A 206 13.64 -21.80 5.96
CA LEU A 206 13.31 -20.90 7.05
C LEU A 206 14.49 -20.78 8.01
N ALA A 207 14.97 -19.57 8.25
CA ALA A 207 16.08 -19.26 9.14
C ALA A 207 15.59 -18.89 10.54
N TRP A 208 14.58 -18.02 10.63
CA TRP A 208 13.96 -17.62 11.89
C TRP A 208 12.53 -17.12 11.68
N THR A 209 11.75 -17.18 12.76
CA THR A 209 10.39 -16.62 12.84
C THR A 209 10.30 -15.71 14.05
N PHE A 210 9.65 -14.55 13.89
CA PHE A 210 9.17 -13.71 14.97
C PHE A 210 7.65 -13.79 15.01
N HIS A 211 7.09 -14.31 16.11
CA HIS A 211 5.64 -14.39 16.30
C HIS A 211 5.09 -13.01 16.65
N THR A 212 4.28 -12.45 15.76
CA THR A 212 3.67 -11.13 15.95
C THR A 212 2.48 -11.20 16.90
N ILE A 213 1.83 -12.35 17.00
CA ILE A 213 0.90 -12.69 18.08
C ILE A 213 1.64 -13.67 19.00
N PRO A 214 2.08 -13.21 20.20
CA PRO A 214 2.95 -13.99 21.07
C PRO A 214 2.33 -15.31 21.52
N ARG A 215 3.17 -16.34 21.63
CA ARG A 215 2.81 -17.66 22.12
C ARG A 215 3.12 -17.81 23.63
N PRO A 216 2.62 -18.83 24.32
CA PRO A 216 2.91 -19.07 25.73
C PRO A 216 4.40 -18.99 26.06
N GLY A 217 4.76 -18.15 27.03
CA GLY A 217 6.15 -17.92 27.44
C GLY A 217 6.90 -16.83 26.65
N GLU A 218 6.33 -16.29 25.58
CA GLU A 218 6.90 -15.18 24.84
C GLU A 218 6.48 -13.83 25.43
N PHE A 219 7.30 -12.82 25.26
CA PHE A 219 7.01 -11.46 25.70
C PHE A 219 5.77 -10.91 25.00
N GLY A 220 4.84 -10.36 25.78
CA GLY A 220 3.60 -9.79 25.26
C GLY A 220 2.42 -10.76 25.19
N TYR A 221 2.61 -12.05 25.56
CA TYR A 221 1.54 -13.04 25.58
C TYR A 221 0.36 -12.63 26.49
N ASP A 222 0.65 -11.98 27.60
CA ASP A 222 -0.30 -11.48 28.59
C ASP A 222 -1.09 -10.24 28.13
N THR A 223 -0.73 -9.65 26.98
CA THR A 223 -1.46 -8.56 26.35
C THR A 223 -2.62 -9.02 25.45
N TRP A 224 -2.82 -10.32 25.35
CA TRP A 224 -3.87 -11.00 24.60
C TRP A 224 -4.68 -11.92 25.50
N PRO A 225 -5.92 -12.29 25.12
CA PRO A 225 -6.60 -13.40 25.74
C PRO A 225 -5.77 -14.68 25.63
N LYS A 226 -5.91 -15.55 26.63
CA LYS A 226 -5.24 -16.83 26.63
C LYS A 226 -5.47 -17.58 25.29
N ASP A 227 -4.40 -18.06 24.70
CA ASP A 227 -4.42 -18.83 23.46
C ASP A 227 -4.94 -18.10 22.21
N ALA A 228 -5.00 -16.75 22.23
CA ALA A 228 -5.42 -15.94 21.08
C ALA A 228 -4.63 -16.25 19.78
N TRP A 229 -3.36 -16.64 19.89
CA TRP A 229 -2.53 -17.05 18.76
C TRP A 229 -3.11 -18.21 17.94
N LYS A 230 -4.03 -18.98 18.51
CA LYS A 230 -4.71 -20.09 17.82
C LYS A 230 -5.79 -19.64 16.84
N TYR A 231 -6.38 -18.44 17.03
CA TYR A 231 -7.51 -17.97 16.25
C TYR A 231 -7.40 -16.52 15.76
N ALA A 232 -6.76 -15.63 16.52
CA ALA A 232 -6.55 -14.25 16.10
C ALA A 232 -5.59 -14.17 14.91
N GLY A 233 -5.80 -13.21 14.02
CA GLY A 233 -4.99 -13.05 12.81
C GLY A 233 -4.59 -11.59 12.57
N GLY A 234 -4.12 -11.28 11.38
CA GLY A 234 -3.51 -9.98 11.11
C GLY A 234 -2.17 -9.83 11.83
N VAL A 235 -1.91 -8.68 12.43
CA VAL A 235 -0.65 -8.33 13.09
C VAL A 235 0.55 -8.59 12.17
N ASN A 236 0.37 -8.25 10.91
CA ASN A 236 1.27 -8.60 9.82
C ASN A 236 2.09 -7.39 9.36
N VAL A 237 3.12 -7.64 8.56
CA VAL A 237 3.90 -6.59 7.90
C VAL A 237 3.61 -6.65 6.40
N TRP A 238 2.60 -5.90 5.96
CA TRP A 238 2.28 -5.74 4.54
C TRP A 238 2.82 -4.43 3.94
N GLY A 239 3.28 -3.54 4.83
CA GLY A 239 3.96 -2.30 4.50
C GLY A 239 5.43 -2.50 4.15
N GLU A 240 6.21 -1.44 4.27
CA GLU A 240 7.59 -1.38 3.81
C GLU A 240 8.58 -1.63 4.96
N ILE A 241 9.44 -2.64 4.82
CA ILE A 241 10.52 -2.95 5.77
C ILE A 241 11.74 -2.10 5.44
N THR A 242 12.39 -1.55 6.46
CA THR A 242 13.62 -0.76 6.36
C THR A 242 14.76 -1.44 7.10
N LEU A 243 15.97 -1.41 6.53
CA LEU A 243 17.18 -1.98 7.15
C LEU A 243 18.22 -0.90 7.44
N ASP A 244 18.76 -0.92 8.65
CA ASP A 244 20.08 -0.35 8.95
C ASP A 244 21.14 -1.45 8.75
N GLU A 245 21.64 -1.57 7.52
CA GLU A 245 22.61 -2.62 7.17
C GLU A 245 23.88 -2.55 8.04
N ARG A 246 24.32 -1.36 8.41
CA ARG A 246 25.51 -1.17 9.23
C ARG A 246 25.37 -1.77 10.63
N ARG A 247 24.15 -1.68 11.19
CA ARG A 247 23.84 -2.21 12.52
C ARG A 247 23.21 -3.60 12.48
N GLY A 248 22.76 -4.04 11.32
CA GLY A 248 22.01 -5.28 11.18
C GLY A 248 20.63 -5.22 11.85
N ILE A 249 19.95 -4.06 11.81
CA ILE A 249 18.65 -3.87 12.42
C ILE A 249 17.58 -3.74 11.33
N ALA A 250 16.54 -4.56 11.42
CA ALA A 250 15.33 -4.44 10.61
C ALA A 250 14.25 -3.67 11.40
N TYR A 251 13.67 -2.64 10.78
CA TYR A 251 12.53 -1.89 11.30
C TYR A 251 11.27 -2.27 10.52
N LEU A 252 10.28 -2.78 11.25
CA LEU A 252 9.09 -3.39 10.68
C LEU A 252 7.85 -2.66 11.21
N PRO A 253 7.07 -2.03 10.32
CA PRO A 253 5.78 -1.44 10.68
C PRO A 253 4.72 -2.55 10.72
N VAL A 254 4.42 -3.03 11.91
CA VAL A 254 3.47 -4.12 12.14
C VAL A 254 2.04 -3.58 12.16
N SER A 255 1.15 -4.22 11.45
CA SER A 255 -0.23 -3.82 11.22
C SER A 255 -1.19 -4.20 12.34
N SER A 256 -2.44 -3.76 12.21
CA SER A 256 -3.56 -4.05 13.09
C SER A 256 -3.89 -5.56 13.16
N PRO A 257 -4.57 -6.00 14.24
CA PRO A 257 -5.10 -7.35 14.34
C PRO A 257 -6.44 -7.43 13.62
N THR A 258 -6.80 -8.58 13.10
CA THR A 258 -8.14 -8.83 12.56
C THR A 258 -9.09 -9.39 13.62
N TYR A 259 -10.35 -9.03 13.67
CA TYR A 259 -11.07 -8.13 12.78
C TYR A 259 -10.83 -6.66 13.19
N ASP A 260 -10.66 -5.77 12.22
CA ASP A 260 -10.10 -4.43 12.42
C ASP A 260 -10.99 -3.47 13.24
N TYR A 261 -12.31 -3.70 13.32
CA TYR A 261 -13.27 -2.71 13.85
C TYR A 261 -14.04 -3.19 15.07
N TYR A 262 -13.78 -4.43 15.52
CA TYR A 262 -14.37 -5.01 16.72
C TYR A 262 -13.45 -6.09 17.28
N GLY A 263 -13.05 -5.96 18.52
CA GLY A 263 -12.00 -6.74 19.14
C GLY A 263 -12.41 -7.50 20.41
N ALA A 264 -13.71 -7.80 20.62
CA ALA A 264 -14.15 -8.50 21.83
C ALA A 264 -13.57 -9.91 21.99
N ASP A 265 -13.08 -10.54 20.91
CA ASP A 265 -12.37 -11.82 20.96
C ASP A 265 -10.85 -11.67 21.19
N ARG A 266 -10.36 -10.44 21.29
CA ARG A 266 -8.93 -10.10 21.45
C ARG A 266 -8.68 -9.01 22.48
N ILE A 267 -9.46 -8.99 23.58
CA ILE A 267 -9.34 -8.01 24.65
C ILE A 267 -7.89 -7.90 25.14
N GLY A 268 -7.40 -6.67 25.34
CA GLY A 268 -6.04 -6.36 25.78
C GLY A 268 -5.32 -5.39 24.85
N MET A 269 -4.07 -5.07 25.12
CA MET A 269 -3.25 -4.15 24.29
C MET A 269 -2.93 -4.71 22.90
N ASN A 270 -2.91 -6.04 22.76
CA ASN A 270 -2.61 -6.78 21.55
C ASN A 270 -1.18 -6.54 20.98
N LEU A 271 -0.14 -6.67 21.82
CA LEU A 271 1.23 -6.66 21.31
C LEU A 271 1.45 -7.87 20.35
N PHE A 272 2.04 -7.69 19.17
CA PHE A 272 2.76 -6.52 18.65
C PHE A 272 1.99 -5.77 17.56
N SER A 273 0.66 -5.70 17.62
CA SER A 273 -0.09 -4.90 16.64
C SER A 273 0.32 -3.42 16.70
N ASP A 274 0.24 -2.77 15.56
CA ASP A 274 0.47 -1.33 15.39
C ASP A 274 1.79 -0.84 15.96
N CYS A 275 2.80 -1.70 15.91
CA CYS A 275 4.13 -1.43 16.43
C CYS A 275 5.12 -1.03 15.33
N LEU A 276 6.01 -0.10 15.67
CA LEU A 276 7.32 -0.10 15.06
C LEU A 276 8.20 -1.10 15.82
N LEU A 277 8.55 -2.19 15.16
CA LEU A 277 9.31 -3.29 15.73
C LEU A 277 10.74 -3.28 15.19
N ALA A 278 11.74 -3.27 16.06
CA ALA A 278 13.15 -3.39 15.70
C ALA A 278 13.67 -4.79 16.03
N LEU A 279 14.11 -5.51 15.00
CA LEU A 279 14.67 -6.85 15.13
C LEU A 279 16.14 -6.87 14.71
N ASP A 280 16.94 -7.71 15.36
CA ASP A 280 18.21 -8.16 14.78
C ASP A 280 17.92 -8.92 13.48
N ALA A 281 18.42 -8.43 12.37
CA ALA A 281 18.10 -8.94 11.04
C ALA A 281 18.62 -10.35 10.77
N ARG A 282 19.66 -10.82 11.51
CA ARG A 282 20.24 -12.15 11.36
C ARG A 282 19.48 -13.22 12.13
N THR A 283 18.88 -12.84 13.27
CA THR A 283 18.33 -13.80 14.23
C THR A 283 16.84 -13.68 14.49
N GLY A 284 16.21 -12.57 14.04
CA GLY A 284 14.82 -12.25 14.37
C GLY A 284 14.59 -11.84 15.83
N LYS A 285 15.66 -11.71 16.65
CA LYS A 285 15.54 -11.32 18.05
C LYS A 285 15.07 -9.87 18.16
N ARG A 286 14.00 -9.66 18.96
CA ARG A 286 13.50 -8.31 19.26
C ARG A 286 14.54 -7.50 20.04
N LEU A 287 14.91 -6.35 19.52
CA LEU A 287 15.77 -5.37 20.17
C LEU A 287 14.93 -4.39 21.00
N TRP A 288 13.92 -3.80 20.35
CA TRP A 288 12.92 -2.94 20.98
C TRP A 288 11.65 -2.87 20.12
N HIS A 289 10.60 -2.29 20.66
CA HIS A 289 9.37 -1.97 19.93
C HIS A 289 8.72 -0.73 20.56
N PHE A 290 7.83 -0.12 19.80
CA PHE A 290 6.91 0.91 20.30
C PHE A 290 5.55 0.69 19.64
N GLN A 291 4.50 0.53 20.46
CA GLN A 291 3.13 0.37 19.99
C GLN A 291 2.51 1.77 19.81
N MET A 292 2.05 2.08 18.61
CA MET A 292 1.52 3.39 18.22
C MET A 292 -0.01 3.45 18.34
N VAL A 293 -0.68 2.31 18.41
CA VAL A 293 -2.11 2.17 18.70
C VAL A 293 -2.29 0.97 19.61
N HIS A 294 -2.91 1.17 20.76
CA HIS A 294 -3.31 0.09 21.66
C HIS A 294 -4.69 -0.41 21.28
N HIS A 295 -4.86 -1.73 21.19
CA HIS A 295 -6.14 -2.37 20.87
C HIS A 295 -6.82 -1.71 19.66
N ASP A 296 -6.17 -1.76 18.49
CA ASP A 296 -6.65 -1.05 17.31
C ASP A 296 -8.06 -1.51 16.88
N LEU A 297 -8.94 -0.53 16.70
CA LEU A 297 -10.32 -0.67 16.25
C LEU A 297 -10.60 0.19 14.99
N TRP A 298 -9.56 0.72 14.34
CA TRP A 298 -9.69 1.71 13.25
C TRP A 298 -8.95 1.34 11.97
N ASP A 299 -8.23 0.21 11.96
CA ASP A 299 -7.33 -0.18 10.86
C ASP A 299 -6.22 0.86 10.66
N TYR A 300 -5.52 1.23 11.77
CA TYR A 300 -4.52 2.29 11.76
C TYR A 300 -3.07 1.81 11.58
N ASP A 301 -2.89 0.83 10.71
CA ASP A 301 -1.58 0.29 10.36
C ASP A 301 -0.49 1.34 10.11
N PRO A 302 0.69 1.24 10.68
CA PRO A 302 1.86 2.04 10.31
C PRO A 302 2.55 1.44 9.06
N THR A 303 2.03 1.67 7.86
CA THR A 303 2.43 0.96 6.63
C THR A 303 3.56 1.62 5.83
N ALA A 304 3.80 2.91 6.08
CA ALA A 304 4.85 3.65 5.37
C ALA A 304 6.25 3.18 5.80
N ALA A 305 7.22 3.25 4.89
CA ALA A 305 8.60 2.90 5.19
C ALA A 305 9.15 3.71 6.37
N PRO A 306 9.64 3.06 7.43
CA PRO A 306 10.42 3.75 8.46
C PRO A 306 11.62 4.45 7.85
N GLN A 307 11.82 5.75 8.11
CA GLN A 307 12.89 6.54 7.50
C GLN A 307 14.09 6.65 8.44
N LEU A 308 15.27 6.28 7.94
CA LEU A 308 16.52 6.41 8.71
C LEU A 308 17.16 7.77 8.46
N ILE A 309 17.24 8.61 9.49
CA ILE A 309 17.79 9.96 9.41
C ILE A 309 18.72 10.27 10.59
N THR A 310 19.48 11.33 10.46
CA THR A 310 20.23 11.92 11.59
C THR A 310 19.53 13.20 12.03
N VAL A 311 19.00 13.20 13.24
CA VAL A 311 18.38 14.38 13.89
C VAL A 311 19.43 15.12 14.73
N ARG A 312 19.41 16.45 14.64
CA ARG A 312 20.22 17.33 15.51
C ARG A 312 19.30 18.01 16.52
N LYS A 313 19.43 17.62 17.80
CA LYS A 313 18.59 18.15 18.88
C LYS A 313 19.41 18.34 20.15
N GLY A 314 19.28 19.51 20.80
CA GLY A 314 20.03 19.82 22.02
C GLY A 314 21.56 19.70 21.85
N GLY A 315 22.09 20.12 20.71
CA GLY A 315 23.55 20.05 20.41
C GLY A 315 24.05 18.64 20.05
N ARG A 316 23.21 17.60 20.12
CA ARG A 316 23.59 16.21 19.84
C ARG A 316 23.10 15.75 18.46
N LYS A 317 23.86 14.85 17.84
CA LYS A 317 23.43 14.07 16.68
C LYS A 317 22.82 12.76 17.18
N ILE A 318 21.62 12.45 16.74
CA ILE A 318 20.87 11.24 17.08
C ILE A 318 20.58 10.51 15.76
N ASP A 319 21.08 9.30 15.65
CA ASP A 319 20.67 8.42 14.55
C ASP A 319 19.26 7.93 14.85
N ALA A 320 18.29 8.41 14.10
CA ALA A 320 16.88 8.23 14.38
C ALA A 320 16.18 7.37 13.31
N VAL A 321 15.13 6.67 13.72
CA VAL A 321 14.12 6.08 12.84
C VAL A 321 12.82 6.84 13.00
N VAL A 322 12.17 7.15 11.87
CA VAL A 322 10.95 7.94 11.80
C VAL A 322 9.84 7.10 11.22
N GLN A 323 8.71 6.99 11.92
CA GLN A 323 7.52 6.31 11.44
C GLN A 323 6.38 7.31 11.25
N ALA A 324 5.94 7.48 10.00
CA ALA A 324 4.69 8.14 9.67
C ALA A 324 3.55 7.10 9.61
N THR A 325 2.36 7.49 10.04
CA THR A 325 1.26 6.57 10.28
C THR A 325 -0.03 6.95 9.53
N LYS A 326 -0.98 6.02 9.45
CA LYS A 326 -2.31 6.27 8.89
C LYS A 326 -3.06 7.38 9.65
N GLN A 327 -2.86 7.52 10.97
CA GLN A 327 -3.46 8.59 11.77
C GLN A 327 -2.95 10.00 11.41
N GLY A 328 -1.91 10.09 10.58
CA GLY A 328 -1.25 11.35 10.27
C GLY A 328 -0.26 11.78 11.35
N TYR A 329 0.12 10.90 12.25
CA TYR A 329 1.15 11.15 13.25
C TYR A 329 2.55 10.79 12.72
N VAL A 330 3.56 11.43 13.30
CA VAL A 330 4.97 11.16 13.03
C VAL A 330 5.66 10.85 14.35
N TYR A 331 6.18 9.64 14.47
CA TYR A 331 6.94 9.18 15.62
C TYR A 331 8.42 9.15 15.28
N VAL A 332 9.28 9.56 16.21
CA VAL A 332 10.73 9.63 16.00
C VAL A 332 11.43 8.98 17.17
N PHE A 333 12.22 7.96 16.90
CA PHE A 333 12.96 7.20 17.92
C PHE A 333 14.44 7.16 17.64
N ASP A 334 15.24 7.11 18.69
CA ASP A 334 16.62 6.66 18.59
C ASP A 334 16.63 5.22 18.04
N ARG A 335 17.36 4.98 16.95
CA ARG A 335 17.22 3.72 16.19
C ARG A 335 17.81 2.50 16.91
N GLU A 336 18.69 2.69 17.88
CA GLU A 336 19.30 1.59 18.64
C GLU A 336 18.48 1.25 19.89
N THR A 337 17.93 2.27 20.55
CA THR A 337 17.30 2.11 21.86
C THR A 337 15.77 2.17 21.87
N GLY A 338 15.16 2.66 20.79
CA GLY A 338 13.72 2.91 20.74
C GLY A 338 13.23 4.07 21.59
N LYS A 339 14.14 4.85 22.18
CA LYS A 339 13.74 6.00 23.00
C LYS A 339 13.17 7.12 22.13
N PRO A 340 12.01 7.69 22.49
CA PRO A 340 11.43 8.81 21.74
C PRO A 340 12.37 10.00 21.69
N VAL A 341 12.58 10.57 20.50
CA VAL A 341 13.34 11.82 20.30
C VAL A 341 12.47 13.04 20.61
N TRP A 342 11.18 12.96 20.28
CA TRP A 342 10.16 13.93 20.59
C TRP A 342 9.18 13.33 21.59
N PRO A 343 8.62 14.11 22.56
CA PRO A 343 7.70 13.58 23.57
C PRO A 343 6.50 12.85 22.96
N ILE A 344 6.09 11.78 23.61
CA ILE A 344 4.87 11.03 23.34
C ILE A 344 4.12 10.92 24.68
N GLU A 345 2.83 11.21 24.68
CA GLU A 345 1.99 11.23 25.87
C GLU A 345 0.85 10.24 25.71
N GLU A 346 0.61 9.43 26.76
CA GLU A 346 -0.61 8.64 26.86
C GLU A 346 -1.78 9.57 27.16
N ARG A 347 -2.75 9.65 26.24
CA ARG A 347 -3.93 10.49 26.40
C ARG A 347 -5.20 9.65 26.48
N PRO A 348 -6.11 9.95 27.42
CA PRO A 348 -7.38 9.27 27.52
C PRO A 348 -8.18 9.36 26.22
N VAL A 349 -8.83 8.26 25.84
CA VAL A 349 -9.72 8.19 24.68
C VAL A 349 -11.10 7.66 25.11
N ARG A 350 -12.08 7.81 24.23
CA ARG A 350 -13.44 7.38 24.50
C ARG A 350 -13.51 5.85 24.65
N ALA A 351 -14.24 5.37 25.64
CA ALA A 351 -14.59 3.97 25.78
C ALA A 351 -15.59 3.54 24.69
N SER A 352 -15.54 2.27 24.30
CA SER A 352 -16.56 1.66 23.44
C SER A 352 -17.88 1.45 24.22
N ASP A 353 -19.01 1.58 23.53
CA ASP A 353 -20.33 1.23 24.03
C ASP A 353 -20.94 0.05 23.26
N VAL A 354 -20.15 -0.61 22.45
CA VAL A 354 -20.55 -1.83 21.72
C VAL A 354 -20.46 -3.03 22.66
N PRO A 355 -21.51 -3.86 22.77
CA PRO A 355 -21.50 -4.99 23.69
C PRO A 355 -20.30 -5.91 23.50
N GLY A 356 -19.60 -6.24 24.57
CA GLY A 356 -18.41 -7.09 24.60
C GLY A 356 -17.09 -6.39 24.26
N GLU A 357 -17.09 -5.21 23.63
CA GLU A 357 -15.89 -4.47 23.28
C GLU A 357 -15.30 -3.72 24.49
N GLN A 358 -13.97 -3.79 24.63
CA GLN A 358 -13.22 -3.10 25.67
C GLN A 358 -12.08 -2.29 25.04
N ALA A 359 -12.40 -1.12 24.48
CA ALA A 359 -11.40 -0.24 23.92
C ALA A 359 -10.33 0.12 24.98
N TRP A 360 -9.06 0.19 24.55
CA TRP A 360 -7.98 0.58 25.48
C TRP A 360 -8.17 2.03 25.95
N PRO A 361 -7.98 2.32 27.24
CA PRO A 361 -8.39 3.60 27.82
C PRO A 361 -7.54 4.80 27.39
N THR A 362 -6.33 4.59 26.90
CA THR A 362 -5.42 5.65 26.46
C THR A 362 -4.79 5.31 25.12
N GLN A 363 -4.27 6.33 24.42
CA GLN A 363 -3.50 6.16 23.20
C GLN A 363 -2.26 7.06 23.21
N PRO A 364 -1.13 6.61 22.64
CA PRO A 364 0.14 7.36 22.63
C PRO A 364 0.12 8.45 21.56
N ILE A 365 0.03 9.70 21.97
CA ILE A 365 -0.03 10.86 21.07
C ILE A 365 1.32 11.57 21.03
N PRO A 366 1.99 11.68 19.86
CA PRO A 366 3.23 12.43 19.74
C PRO A 366 2.99 13.94 19.84
N SER A 367 3.98 14.65 20.37
CA SER A 367 3.94 16.11 20.47
C SER A 367 4.17 16.85 19.15
N LEU A 368 4.58 16.11 18.12
CA LEU A 368 4.77 16.65 16.79
C LEU A 368 3.42 16.97 16.12
N GLU A 369 3.37 18.06 15.34
CA GLU A 369 2.17 18.47 14.61
C GLU A 369 1.68 17.35 13.67
N PRO A 370 0.39 16.97 13.70
CA PRO A 370 -0.16 16.00 12.76
C PRO A 370 -0.06 16.45 11.30
N THR A 371 0.16 15.50 10.42
CA THR A 371 0.25 15.78 8.96
C THR A 371 -1.11 15.81 8.28
N ALA A 372 -2.15 15.25 8.92
CA ALA A 372 -3.52 15.14 8.43
C ALA A 372 -4.51 15.80 9.40
N ARG A 373 -5.71 16.10 8.93
CA ARG A 373 -6.85 16.48 9.80
C ARG A 373 -7.13 15.37 10.80
N GLN A 374 -7.59 15.74 12.00
CA GLN A 374 -7.84 14.82 13.11
C GLN A 374 -9.34 14.72 13.49
N VAL A 375 -10.17 15.55 12.88
CA VAL A 375 -11.62 15.60 13.12
C VAL A 375 -12.34 16.02 11.85
N VAL A 376 -13.57 15.54 11.68
CA VAL A 376 -14.51 15.98 10.63
C VAL A 376 -15.52 16.89 11.29
N GLU A 377 -15.58 18.15 10.86
CA GLU A 377 -16.55 19.12 11.30
C GLU A 377 -17.67 19.30 10.25
N PRO A 378 -18.91 19.64 10.66
CA PRO A 378 -20.02 19.85 9.73
C PRO A 378 -19.75 20.94 8.68
N ASP A 379 -18.88 21.89 8.98
CA ASP A 379 -18.52 23.01 8.09
C ASP A 379 -17.30 22.71 7.20
N ASP A 380 -16.66 21.55 7.33
CA ASP A 380 -15.54 21.12 6.50
C ASP A 380 -15.92 20.69 5.06
N LEU A 381 -17.19 20.80 4.71
CA LEU A 381 -17.71 20.29 3.44
C LEU A 381 -17.16 21.02 2.22
N THR A 382 -16.93 20.26 1.16
CA THR A 382 -16.47 20.77 -0.14
C THR A 382 -17.38 21.88 -0.69
N PRO A 383 -16.82 22.92 -1.32
CA PRO A 383 -17.63 23.87 -2.10
C PRO A 383 -18.04 23.32 -3.48
N PHE A 384 -17.49 22.18 -3.91
CA PHE A 384 -17.66 21.63 -5.25
C PHE A 384 -18.56 20.40 -5.28
N PHE A 385 -19.20 20.12 -6.41
CA PHE A 385 -19.88 18.88 -6.78
C PHE A 385 -21.09 18.48 -5.95
N ILE A 386 -21.48 19.24 -4.94
CA ILE A 386 -22.68 18.98 -4.14
C ILE A 386 -23.58 20.22 -4.14
N THR A 387 -24.88 19.99 -4.24
CA THR A 387 -25.90 21.04 -4.13
C THR A 387 -26.04 21.53 -2.69
N ASP A 388 -26.70 22.66 -2.49
CA ASP A 388 -26.95 23.19 -1.14
C ASP A 388 -27.81 22.24 -0.31
N ALA A 389 -28.77 21.53 -0.92
CA ALA A 389 -29.58 20.53 -0.26
C ALA A 389 -28.74 19.32 0.19
N GLU A 390 -27.85 18.82 -0.64
CA GLU A 390 -26.91 17.74 -0.30
C GLU A 390 -25.94 18.22 0.79
N ARG A 391 -25.44 19.44 0.70
CA ARG A 391 -24.58 20.05 1.72
C ARG A 391 -25.28 20.12 3.08
N ALA A 392 -26.55 20.53 3.10
CA ALA A 392 -27.34 20.56 4.31
C ALA A 392 -27.54 19.15 4.90
N ALA A 393 -27.83 18.15 4.07
CA ALA A 393 -27.97 16.76 4.48
C ALA A 393 -26.65 16.17 5.03
N TRP A 394 -25.51 16.46 4.41
CA TRP A 394 -24.20 16.05 4.89
C TRP A 394 -23.84 16.74 6.22
N ARG A 395 -24.13 18.04 6.34
CA ARG A 395 -23.93 18.78 7.60
C ARG A 395 -24.72 18.16 8.75
N GLU A 396 -25.98 17.83 8.51
CA GLU A 396 -26.83 17.16 9.51
C GLU A 396 -26.29 15.76 9.86
N ARG A 397 -25.85 14.99 8.86
CA ARG A 397 -25.30 13.64 9.04
C ARG A 397 -24.01 13.65 9.86
N ILE A 398 -23.06 14.55 9.52
CA ILE A 398 -21.82 14.70 10.30
C ILE A 398 -22.11 15.19 11.70
N GLY A 399 -23.06 16.13 11.89
CA GLY A 399 -23.44 16.63 13.20
C GLY A 399 -24.05 15.57 14.13
N LYS A 400 -24.62 14.49 13.57
CA LYS A 400 -25.15 13.33 14.32
C LYS A 400 -24.13 12.20 14.50
N ALA A 401 -23.06 12.18 13.71
CA ALA A 401 -22.05 11.15 13.76
C ALA A 401 -21.09 11.34 14.94
N ARG A 402 -20.45 10.27 15.38
CA ARG A 402 -19.30 10.36 16.27
C ARG A 402 -18.09 10.79 15.47
N THR A 403 -17.39 11.80 15.94
CA THR A 403 -16.19 12.32 15.30
C THR A 403 -15.00 12.30 16.27
N GLY A 404 -13.82 12.60 15.74
CA GLY A 404 -12.58 12.70 16.50
C GLY A 404 -11.72 11.46 16.47
N MET A 405 -10.40 11.70 16.54
CA MET A 405 -9.39 10.65 16.55
C MET A 405 -9.62 9.67 17.69
N PHE A 406 -9.49 8.38 17.40
CA PHE A 406 -9.71 7.30 18.37
C PHE A 406 -11.13 7.21 18.97
N SER A 407 -12.15 7.80 18.31
CA SER A 407 -13.54 7.45 18.63
C SER A 407 -13.81 6.02 18.16
N PRO A 408 -14.12 5.05 19.04
CA PRO A 408 -14.35 3.67 18.64
C PRO A 408 -15.54 3.55 17.69
N PRO A 409 -15.47 2.65 16.69
CA PRO A 409 -16.63 2.28 15.88
C PRO A 409 -17.82 1.88 16.75
N ALA A 410 -19.02 2.21 16.32
CA ALA A 410 -20.22 2.09 17.12
C ALA A 410 -21.44 1.63 16.32
N MET A 411 -22.53 1.28 17.02
CA MET A 411 -23.84 1.00 16.44
C MET A 411 -24.50 2.25 15.83
N VAL A 412 -24.05 3.44 16.22
CA VAL A 412 -24.33 4.71 15.54
C VAL A 412 -23.19 5.05 14.58
N GLU A 413 -23.47 5.88 13.58
CA GLU A 413 -22.45 6.24 12.61
C GLU A 413 -21.28 7.01 13.24
N SER A 414 -20.08 6.66 12.81
CA SER A 414 -18.83 7.36 13.17
C SER A 414 -18.21 7.95 11.91
N ALA A 415 -17.82 9.22 11.93
CA ALA A 415 -17.13 9.92 10.84
C ALA A 415 -15.70 10.24 11.29
N ILE A 416 -14.74 9.49 10.79
CA ILE A 416 -13.35 9.51 11.25
C ILE A 416 -12.44 10.03 10.15
N ILE A 417 -11.51 10.91 10.51
CA ILE A 417 -10.43 11.37 9.63
C ILE A 417 -9.10 11.42 10.40
N PRO A 418 -7.98 10.92 9.82
CA PRO A 418 -7.95 10.07 8.63
C PRO A 418 -8.77 8.80 8.81
N GLY A 419 -9.39 8.32 7.73
CA GLY A 419 -10.12 7.06 7.73
C GLY A 419 -9.17 5.84 7.62
N ALA A 420 -9.72 4.65 7.39
CA ALA A 420 -8.98 3.38 7.30
C ALA A 420 -7.85 3.36 6.26
N VAL A 421 -8.01 4.08 5.16
CA VAL A 421 -6.93 4.19 4.16
C VAL A 421 -5.79 5.12 4.61
N GLY A 422 -6.01 5.88 5.66
CA GLY A 422 -5.01 6.71 6.33
C GLY A 422 -4.64 8.00 5.60
N GLY A 423 -3.99 8.89 6.33
CA GLY A 423 -3.35 10.09 5.80
C GLY A 423 -2.08 9.73 5.02
N THR A 424 -1.17 8.98 5.62
CA THR A 424 0.06 8.46 4.99
C THR A 424 -0.02 6.94 4.91
N ASN A 425 0.39 6.36 3.76
CA ASN A 425 0.31 4.93 3.50
C ASN A 425 1.64 4.43 2.87
N TRP A 426 1.71 3.18 2.38
CA TRP A 426 2.90 2.64 1.74
C TRP A 426 3.36 3.48 0.55
N GLY A 427 4.66 3.58 0.34
CA GLY A 427 5.27 4.40 -0.71
C GLY A 427 5.39 5.89 -0.36
N ASN A 428 4.63 6.39 0.59
CA ASN A 428 4.40 7.81 0.82
C ASN A 428 5.49 8.53 1.63
N THR A 429 6.59 7.88 1.93
CA THR A 429 7.71 8.51 2.68
C THR A 429 9.00 8.50 1.88
N ALA A 430 9.77 9.57 2.00
CA ALA A 430 11.15 9.68 1.56
C ALA A 430 11.90 10.64 2.49
N ALA A 431 13.23 10.62 2.49
CA ALA A 431 14.01 11.46 3.38
C ALA A 431 15.25 12.04 2.73
N ASN A 432 15.76 13.13 3.29
CA ASN A 432 17.16 13.49 3.19
C ASN A 432 17.85 13.12 4.51
N PRO A 433 18.51 11.95 4.57
CA PRO A 433 19.03 11.40 5.81
C PRO A 433 20.00 12.34 6.54
N GLY A 434 20.86 13.02 5.79
CA GLY A 434 21.88 13.93 6.37
C GLY A 434 21.34 15.26 6.88
N LYS A 435 20.19 15.72 6.33
CA LYS A 435 19.56 16.99 6.72
C LYS A 435 18.51 16.83 7.83
N GLY A 436 18.09 15.62 8.17
CA GLY A 436 17.02 15.37 9.16
C GLY A 436 15.64 15.84 8.67
N ILE A 437 15.42 15.81 7.35
CA ILE A 437 14.17 16.18 6.69
C ILE A 437 13.50 14.92 6.16
N VAL A 438 12.20 14.77 6.47
CA VAL A 438 11.35 13.72 5.90
C VAL A 438 10.30 14.36 5.02
N TYR A 439 10.05 13.78 3.86
CA TYR A 439 8.99 14.16 2.94
C TYR A 439 7.87 13.13 3.01
N LEU A 440 6.64 13.59 3.08
CA LEU A 440 5.46 12.78 3.27
C LEU A 440 4.42 13.13 2.22
N LEU A 441 3.77 12.12 1.64
CA LEU A 441 2.51 12.32 0.93
C LEU A 441 1.38 12.06 1.92
N ASN A 442 0.44 12.99 1.97
CA ASN A 442 -0.71 12.93 2.85
C ASN A 442 -2.00 13.13 2.07
N GLN A 443 -3.09 12.56 2.56
CA GLN A 443 -4.44 12.80 2.06
C GLN A 443 -5.42 13.03 3.22
N ASP A 444 -6.43 13.84 2.96
CA ASP A 444 -7.57 14.06 3.83
C ASP A 444 -8.77 13.28 3.28
N PHE A 445 -8.88 12.01 3.68
CA PHE A 445 -9.93 11.11 3.24
C PHE A 445 -10.68 10.51 4.44
N PRO A 446 -11.94 10.91 4.69
CA PRO A 446 -12.71 10.42 5.82
C PRO A 446 -13.25 9.02 5.56
N SER A 447 -13.52 8.29 6.62
CA SER A 447 -14.32 7.07 6.60
C SER A 447 -15.54 7.21 7.49
N PHE A 448 -16.64 6.63 7.03
CA PHE A 448 -17.89 6.55 7.80
C PHE A 448 -18.11 5.09 8.15
N TYR A 449 -18.22 4.80 9.45
CA TYR A 449 -18.41 3.45 9.96
C TYR A 449 -19.73 3.35 10.72
N LYS A 450 -20.35 2.20 10.61
CA LYS A 450 -21.45 1.81 11.48
C LYS A 450 -21.38 0.31 11.69
N LEU A 451 -21.19 -0.13 12.92
CA LEU A 451 -21.22 -1.54 13.26
C LEU A 451 -22.63 -2.09 13.16
N GLN A 452 -22.72 -3.31 12.70
CA GLN A 452 -23.96 -4.07 12.56
C GLN A 452 -23.74 -5.46 13.15
N GLU A 453 -24.75 -6.00 13.79
CA GLU A 453 -24.73 -7.39 14.23
C GLU A 453 -24.58 -8.33 13.05
N GLN A 454 -23.82 -9.39 13.26
CA GLN A 454 -23.76 -10.46 12.32
C GLN A 454 -25.08 -11.24 12.38
N SER A 455 -25.92 -11.11 11.36
CA SER A 455 -26.93 -12.14 11.12
C SER A 455 -26.30 -13.31 10.34
N ASP A 456 -26.79 -14.54 10.52
CA ASP A 456 -26.34 -15.73 9.78
C ASP A 456 -26.35 -15.51 8.25
N ARG A 457 -27.18 -14.58 7.78
CA ARG A 457 -27.24 -14.14 6.38
C ARG A 457 -26.05 -13.24 5.99
N ASN A 458 -25.40 -12.56 6.92
CA ASN A 458 -24.28 -11.65 6.64
C ASN A 458 -22.91 -12.34 6.64
N VAL A 459 -22.74 -13.48 7.35
CA VAL A 459 -21.48 -14.25 7.39
C VAL A 459 -21.08 -14.80 6.03
N ALA A 460 -22.06 -15.27 5.26
CA ALA A 460 -21.84 -15.70 3.88
C ALA A 460 -21.68 -14.55 2.89
N GLY A 461 -21.93 -13.28 3.27
CA GLY A 461 -22.07 -12.10 2.42
C GLY A 461 -20.84 -11.28 2.13
N ALA A 462 -19.82 -11.34 2.93
CA ALA A 462 -18.66 -10.45 2.75
C ALA A 462 -17.69 -10.90 1.64
N ARG A 463 -17.71 -12.14 1.19
CA ARG A 463 -16.66 -12.66 0.27
C ARG A 463 -17.11 -13.41 -0.97
N ASN A 464 -18.32 -13.96 -1.09
CA ASN A 464 -18.72 -14.71 -2.30
C ASN A 464 -20.24 -14.96 -2.36
N ARG A 465 -21.07 -13.94 -2.19
CA ARG A 465 -22.48 -14.13 -2.43
C ARG A 465 -22.85 -13.87 -3.88
N PHE A 466 -22.43 -14.80 -4.68
CA PHE A 466 -23.23 -15.30 -5.79
C PHE A 466 -22.91 -16.79 -5.97
N GLY A 467 -23.17 -17.59 -4.94
CA GLY A 467 -23.78 -18.86 -5.20
C GLY A 467 -25.10 -18.55 -5.95
N PRO A 468 -25.64 -19.42 -6.80
CA PRO A 468 -26.84 -19.11 -7.53
C PRO A 468 -27.92 -18.71 -6.52
N ALA A 469 -28.32 -17.42 -6.56
CA ALA A 469 -29.48 -16.97 -5.81
C ALA A 469 -30.63 -17.86 -6.25
N ASP A 470 -31.44 -18.31 -5.30
CA ASP A 470 -32.61 -19.10 -5.67
C ASP A 470 -33.51 -18.32 -6.66
N ALA A 471 -34.26 -19.02 -7.46
CA ALA A 471 -35.08 -18.42 -8.50
C ALA A 471 -36.07 -17.38 -7.93
N ALA A 472 -36.56 -17.57 -6.71
CA ALA A 472 -37.46 -16.64 -6.05
C ALA A 472 -36.77 -15.33 -5.67
N THR A 473 -35.53 -15.37 -5.20
CA THR A 473 -34.69 -14.17 -4.91
C THR A 473 -34.37 -13.40 -6.19
N LEU A 474 -34.02 -14.10 -7.27
CA LEU A 474 -33.76 -13.47 -8.57
C LEU A 474 -35.01 -12.79 -9.15
N GLU A 475 -36.15 -13.42 -9.02
CA GLU A 475 -37.42 -12.86 -9.51
C GLU A 475 -37.86 -11.65 -8.68
N ARG A 476 -37.74 -11.69 -7.34
CA ARG A 476 -37.99 -10.52 -6.49
C ARG A 476 -37.04 -9.37 -6.82
N GLY A 477 -35.74 -9.70 -7.02
CA GLY A 477 -34.73 -8.73 -7.40
C GLY A 477 -34.99 -8.08 -8.75
N LYS A 478 -35.37 -8.87 -9.73
CA LYS A 478 -35.80 -8.39 -11.06
C LYS A 478 -36.96 -7.42 -10.95
N LYS A 479 -38.02 -7.81 -10.25
CA LYS A 479 -39.21 -6.95 -10.06
C LYS A 479 -38.87 -5.64 -9.34
N ALA A 480 -38.10 -5.71 -8.28
CA ALA A 480 -37.65 -4.51 -7.54
C ALA A 480 -36.74 -3.61 -8.41
N TYR A 481 -35.85 -4.20 -9.21
CA TYR A 481 -35.01 -3.50 -10.18
C TYR A 481 -35.83 -2.77 -11.25
N GLU A 482 -36.79 -3.45 -11.88
CA GLU A 482 -37.65 -2.86 -12.89
C GLU A 482 -38.44 -1.66 -12.36
N GLN A 483 -38.90 -1.74 -11.12
CA GLN A 483 -39.67 -0.69 -10.46
C GLN A 483 -38.81 0.53 -10.04
N SER A 484 -37.57 0.32 -9.63
CA SER A 484 -36.76 1.36 -8.98
C SER A 484 -35.58 1.82 -9.81
N CYS A 485 -35.06 1.00 -10.72
CA CYS A 485 -33.83 1.24 -11.47
C CYS A 485 -34.07 1.24 -13.00
N GLY A 486 -35.10 0.50 -13.47
CA GLY A 486 -35.34 0.27 -14.89
C GLY A 486 -35.61 1.53 -15.71
N MET A 487 -36.18 2.57 -15.11
CA MET A 487 -36.43 3.86 -15.78
C MET A 487 -35.14 4.55 -16.24
N CYS A 488 -34.08 4.47 -15.46
CA CYS A 488 -32.79 5.10 -15.79
C CYS A 488 -31.83 4.13 -16.47
N HIS A 489 -31.82 2.85 -16.08
CA HIS A 489 -30.83 1.88 -16.55
C HIS A 489 -31.34 0.90 -17.60
N GLY A 490 -32.60 1.04 -18.02
CA GLY A 490 -33.29 0.09 -18.91
C GLY A 490 -33.75 -1.16 -18.16
N VAL A 491 -34.94 -1.66 -18.47
CA VAL A 491 -35.45 -2.91 -17.87
C VAL A 491 -34.61 -4.13 -18.26
N ASP A 492 -33.97 -4.06 -19.41
CA ASP A 492 -32.97 -5.01 -19.92
C ASP A 492 -31.55 -4.80 -19.40
N ARG A 493 -31.32 -3.77 -18.57
CA ARG A 493 -30.02 -3.35 -18.03
C ARG A 493 -29.05 -2.83 -19.09
N ALA A 494 -29.46 -2.59 -20.32
CA ALA A 494 -28.62 -2.14 -21.41
C ALA A 494 -28.19 -0.65 -21.29
N GLY A 495 -28.81 0.10 -20.39
CA GLY A 495 -28.64 1.53 -20.20
C GLY A 495 -29.64 2.37 -21.02
N THR A 496 -29.73 3.65 -20.68
CA THR A 496 -30.53 4.68 -21.38
C THR A 496 -29.74 5.97 -21.38
N PRO A 497 -30.17 7.04 -22.06
CA PRO A 497 -29.56 8.34 -21.90
C PRO A 497 -29.55 8.90 -20.47
N ALA A 498 -30.42 8.36 -19.58
CA ALA A 498 -30.51 8.76 -18.18
C ALA A 498 -29.58 7.95 -17.23
N GLY A 499 -29.11 6.77 -17.67
CA GLY A 499 -28.25 5.93 -16.83
C GLY A 499 -27.45 4.90 -17.63
N PRO A 500 -26.23 4.55 -17.18
CA PRO A 500 -25.34 3.63 -17.87
C PRO A 500 -25.88 2.19 -17.89
N SER A 501 -25.31 1.36 -18.77
CA SER A 501 -25.55 -0.09 -18.80
C SER A 501 -25.10 -0.75 -17.51
N LEU A 502 -25.92 -1.67 -17.00
CA LEU A 502 -25.63 -2.50 -15.82
C LEU A 502 -25.44 -4.00 -16.17
N LEU A 503 -25.32 -4.36 -17.45
CA LEU A 503 -25.19 -5.75 -17.90
C LEU A 503 -23.98 -6.50 -17.31
N SER A 504 -22.90 -5.80 -17.05
CA SER A 504 -21.67 -6.36 -16.48
C SER A 504 -21.28 -5.73 -15.12
N ILE A 505 -22.21 -5.02 -14.50
CA ILE A 505 -21.88 -4.22 -13.30
C ILE A 505 -21.34 -5.07 -12.14
N GLY A 506 -21.87 -6.28 -11.95
CA GLY A 506 -21.41 -7.22 -10.92
C GLY A 506 -19.98 -7.73 -11.11
N THR A 507 -19.41 -7.58 -12.32
CA THR A 507 -18.01 -7.91 -12.62
C THR A 507 -17.09 -6.70 -12.60
N GLN A 508 -17.65 -5.49 -12.67
CA GLN A 508 -16.92 -4.23 -12.74
C GLN A 508 -16.72 -3.59 -11.37
N ILE A 509 -17.72 -3.67 -10.51
CA ILE A 509 -17.66 -3.11 -9.15
C ILE A 509 -18.08 -4.15 -8.11
N GLY A 510 -17.48 -4.06 -6.93
CA GLY A 510 -17.81 -4.94 -5.81
C GLY A 510 -19.24 -4.68 -5.28
N MET A 511 -19.87 -5.72 -4.74
CA MET A 511 -21.24 -5.64 -4.22
C MET A 511 -21.42 -4.64 -3.06
N PRO A 512 -20.49 -4.51 -2.11
CA PRO A 512 -20.58 -3.48 -1.07
C PRO A 512 -20.68 -2.08 -1.66
N GLN A 513 -19.95 -1.84 -2.74
CA GLN A 513 -19.94 -0.57 -3.44
C GLN A 513 -21.23 -0.35 -4.24
N LEU A 514 -21.72 -1.39 -4.93
CA LEU A 514 -22.99 -1.31 -5.64
C LEU A 514 -24.14 -1.03 -4.66
N ARG A 515 -24.17 -1.71 -3.50
CA ARG A 515 -25.12 -1.44 -2.42
C ARG A 515 -25.04 0.01 -1.95
N ARG A 516 -23.83 0.53 -1.74
CA ARG A 516 -23.63 1.92 -1.34
C ARG A 516 -24.17 2.90 -2.37
N THR A 517 -23.89 2.65 -3.65
CA THR A 517 -24.42 3.46 -4.75
C THR A 517 -25.96 3.50 -4.74
N VAL A 518 -26.60 2.37 -4.47
CA VAL A 518 -28.07 2.32 -4.34
C VAL A 518 -28.57 3.12 -3.14
N LEU A 519 -27.91 2.98 -1.99
CA LEU A 519 -28.32 3.63 -0.74
C LEU A 519 -28.07 5.14 -0.71
N TYR A 520 -26.94 5.58 -1.24
CA TYR A 520 -26.44 6.95 -1.06
C TYR A 520 -26.29 7.74 -2.36
N GLY A 521 -26.54 7.09 -3.50
CA GLY A 521 -26.30 7.70 -4.81
C GLY A 521 -24.81 7.80 -5.17
N ASN A 522 -24.51 8.40 -6.32
CA ASN A 522 -23.13 8.63 -6.81
C ASN A 522 -23.02 9.88 -7.68
N GLY A 523 -23.60 10.97 -7.28
CA GLY A 523 -23.54 12.28 -7.96
C GLY A 523 -24.43 12.40 -9.23
N ARG A 524 -24.57 11.33 -10.02
CA ARG A 524 -25.54 11.26 -11.15
C ARG A 524 -26.76 10.41 -10.80
N MET A 525 -26.58 9.39 -9.98
CA MET A 525 -27.64 8.51 -9.50
C MET A 525 -28.12 9.03 -8.13
N PRO A 526 -29.37 9.41 -7.97
CA PRO A 526 -29.90 9.81 -6.66
C PRO A 526 -29.95 8.60 -5.72
N PRO A 527 -29.89 8.81 -4.39
CA PRO A 527 -30.11 7.74 -3.43
C PRO A 527 -31.54 7.17 -3.56
N ILE A 528 -31.67 5.84 -3.50
CA ILE A 528 -32.96 5.15 -3.60
C ILE A 528 -33.45 4.83 -2.18
N GLY A 529 -33.88 5.87 -1.46
CA GLY A 529 -34.20 5.79 -0.02
C GLY A 529 -35.49 5.03 0.35
N HIS A 530 -36.30 4.58 -0.63
CA HIS A 530 -37.53 3.85 -0.37
C HIS A 530 -37.34 2.32 -0.38
N LEU A 531 -36.18 1.82 -0.73
CA LEU A 531 -35.90 0.38 -0.77
C LEU A 531 -35.49 -0.13 0.62
N SER A 532 -36.10 -1.22 1.07
CA SER A 532 -35.64 -1.96 2.23
C SER A 532 -34.32 -2.68 1.95
N ASP A 533 -33.56 -3.00 2.99
CA ASP A 533 -32.30 -3.77 2.88
C ASP A 533 -32.48 -5.12 2.17
N GLY A 534 -33.63 -5.78 2.39
CA GLY A 534 -33.96 -7.02 1.70
C GLY A 534 -34.17 -6.82 0.18
N GLN A 535 -34.87 -5.76 -0.22
CA GLN A 535 -35.07 -5.43 -1.64
C GLN A 535 -33.73 -5.04 -2.31
N ILE A 536 -32.90 -4.30 -1.64
CA ILE A 536 -31.55 -3.97 -2.13
C ILE A 536 -30.75 -5.26 -2.31
N GLY A 537 -30.78 -6.18 -1.34
CA GLY A 537 -30.12 -7.48 -1.45
C GLY A 537 -30.62 -8.31 -2.65
N ASP A 538 -31.95 -8.35 -2.87
CA ASP A 538 -32.57 -9.06 -4.00
C ASP A 538 -32.19 -8.39 -5.35
N ILE A 539 -32.18 -7.05 -5.44
CA ILE A 539 -31.71 -6.31 -6.64
C ILE A 539 -30.27 -6.63 -6.94
N LEU A 540 -29.43 -6.61 -5.92
CA LEU A 540 -28.00 -6.92 -6.08
C LEU A 540 -27.78 -8.36 -6.55
N ALA A 541 -28.57 -9.31 -6.04
CA ALA A 541 -28.57 -10.69 -6.52
C ALA A 541 -28.99 -10.79 -8.01
N HIS A 542 -29.97 -10.02 -8.42
CA HIS A 542 -30.40 -9.93 -9.82
C HIS A 542 -29.32 -9.30 -10.71
N LEU A 543 -28.63 -8.26 -10.26
CA LEU A 543 -27.58 -7.61 -11.03
C LEU A 543 -26.31 -8.46 -11.14
N GLY A 544 -25.99 -9.26 -10.11
CA GLY A 544 -24.84 -10.16 -10.09
C GLY A 544 -25.10 -11.59 -10.52
N GLY A 545 -26.36 -12.00 -10.64
CA GLY A 545 -26.80 -13.37 -10.92
C GLY A 545 -26.62 -13.89 -12.35
N GLY A 546 -25.98 -13.12 -13.22
CA GLY A 546 -25.34 -13.67 -14.42
C GLY A 546 -24.09 -14.41 -13.98
N GLY A 547 -24.15 -15.75 -13.88
CA GLY A 547 -23.02 -16.57 -13.53
C GLY A 547 -21.75 -16.11 -14.23
N ARG A 548 -20.56 -16.33 -13.63
CA ARG A 548 -19.27 -16.11 -14.31
C ARG A 548 -19.47 -16.46 -15.78
N PRO A 549 -19.17 -15.54 -16.70
CA PRO A 549 -19.16 -15.95 -18.09
C PRO A 549 -18.27 -17.20 -18.12
N ARG A 550 -18.87 -18.35 -18.52
CA ARG A 550 -18.05 -19.49 -18.94
C ARG A 550 -17.04 -18.87 -19.89
N ARG A 551 -15.76 -18.96 -19.55
CA ARG A 551 -14.73 -18.72 -20.54
C ARG A 551 -15.19 -19.50 -21.77
N PRO A 552 -15.42 -18.87 -22.93
CA PRO A 552 -15.56 -19.61 -24.14
C PRO A 552 -14.30 -20.46 -24.26
N ALA A 553 -14.46 -21.77 -24.43
CA ALA A 553 -13.35 -22.67 -24.70
C ALA A 553 -12.55 -22.27 -25.97
N ASP A 554 -13.04 -21.27 -26.70
CA ASP A 554 -12.60 -20.81 -28.00
C ASP A 554 -12.03 -19.38 -28.01
N MET A 555 -11.72 -18.77 -26.87
CA MET A 555 -10.87 -17.56 -26.93
C MET A 555 -9.47 -17.97 -27.35
N PRO A 556 -8.96 -17.45 -28.49
CA PRO A 556 -7.58 -17.70 -28.88
C PRO A 556 -6.67 -17.34 -27.71
N ALA A 557 -5.66 -18.19 -27.46
CA ALA A 557 -4.61 -17.90 -26.51
C ALA A 557 -4.08 -16.50 -26.84
N ALA A 558 -3.91 -15.66 -25.80
CA ALA A 558 -3.32 -14.35 -26.00
C ALA A 558 -2.03 -14.51 -26.84
N PRO A 559 -1.79 -13.64 -27.82
CA PRO A 559 -0.63 -13.79 -28.70
C PRO A 559 0.63 -13.96 -27.85
N THR A 560 1.40 -14.98 -28.15
CA THR A 560 2.69 -15.24 -27.52
C THR A 560 3.55 -14.01 -27.74
N PRO A 561 4.16 -13.41 -26.71
CA PRO A 561 5.00 -12.24 -26.90
C PRO A 561 6.12 -12.55 -27.90
N ALA A 562 6.29 -11.71 -28.91
CA ALA A 562 7.41 -11.81 -29.84
C ALA A 562 8.68 -11.35 -29.13
N GLY A 563 9.49 -12.28 -28.62
CA GLY A 563 10.75 -12.03 -27.93
C GLY A 563 11.35 -13.34 -27.41
N PRO A 564 12.56 -13.33 -26.85
CA PRO A 564 13.14 -14.54 -26.26
C PRO A 564 12.35 -14.93 -25.01
N VAL A 565 11.29 -15.72 -25.20
CA VAL A 565 10.43 -16.23 -24.13
C VAL A 565 11.15 -17.36 -23.42
N VAL A 566 11.44 -17.18 -22.14
CA VAL A 566 11.73 -18.32 -21.26
C VAL A 566 10.40 -18.95 -20.89
N ALA A 567 10.05 -20.01 -21.60
CA ALA A 567 8.77 -20.71 -21.44
C ALA A 567 8.77 -21.55 -20.16
N THR A 568 8.71 -20.91 -18.99
CA THR A 568 8.34 -21.61 -17.78
C THR A 568 7.71 -20.58 -16.86
N GLY A 569 6.38 -20.57 -16.83
CA GLY A 569 5.64 -19.87 -15.79
C GLY A 569 6.09 -20.33 -14.41
N GLY A 570 5.95 -19.45 -13.41
CA GLY A 570 6.14 -19.81 -12.02
C GLY A 570 5.39 -21.11 -11.69
N ILE A 571 5.85 -21.84 -10.70
CA ILE A 571 5.25 -23.10 -10.28
C ILE A 571 3.82 -22.84 -9.87
N ALA A 572 2.88 -23.23 -10.74
CA ALA A 572 1.47 -23.06 -10.47
C ALA A 572 1.08 -23.99 -9.33
N ARG A 573 0.42 -23.45 -8.33
CA ARG A 573 -0.26 -24.25 -7.32
C ARG A 573 -1.25 -25.18 -8.01
N PRO A 574 -1.31 -26.46 -7.66
CA PRO A 574 -2.44 -27.30 -8.05
C PRO A 574 -3.73 -26.60 -7.61
N PRO A 575 -4.79 -26.60 -8.42
CA PRO A 575 -6.03 -25.97 -8.05
C PRO A 575 -6.44 -26.53 -6.69
N VAL A 576 -6.59 -25.66 -5.70
CA VAL A 576 -7.20 -26.05 -4.43
C VAL A 576 -8.62 -26.47 -4.84
N THR A 577 -8.85 -27.78 -4.82
CA THR A 577 -10.21 -28.30 -4.84
C THR A 577 -10.92 -27.58 -3.71
N ALA A 578 -11.90 -26.75 -4.03
CA ALA A 578 -12.71 -26.06 -3.05
C ALA A 578 -13.37 -27.14 -2.19
N THR A 579 -12.71 -27.52 -1.12
CA THR A 579 -13.36 -28.24 -0.03
C THR A 579 -14.39 -27.28 0.51
N VAL A 580 -15.62 -27.74 0.60
CA VAL A 580 -16.73 -27.04 1.26
C VAL A 580 -16.14 -26.54 2.59
N GLU A 581 -16.09 -25.24 2.75
CA GLU A 581 -15.49 -24.61 3.92
C GLU A 581 -16.25 -25.09 5.16
N ALA A 582 -15.59 -25.86 6.03
CA ALA A 582 -16.08 -26.01 7.39
C ALA A 582 -16.20 -24.61 8.00
N PRO A 583 -17.27 -24.29 8.72
CA PRO A 583 -17.37 -23.04 9.46
C PRO A 583 -16.12 -22.89 10.30
N GLN A 584 -15.44 -21.73 10.21
CA GLN A 584 -14.30 -21.49 11.09
C GLN A 584 -14.83 -21.19 12.49
N GLU A 585 -14.52 -22.08 13.41
CA GLU A 585 -14.94 -22.03 14.80
C GLU A 585 -13.74 -21.73 15.71
N TYR A 586 -14.02 -21.10 16.86
CA TYR A 586 -12.99 -20.93 17.87
C TYR A 586 -12.54 -22.30 18.39
N PRO A 587 -11.25 -22.47 18.69
CA PRO A 587 -10.76 -23.71 19.30
C PRO A 587 -11.49 -24.01 20.64
N ALA A 588 -11.59 -25.29 20.98
CA ALA A 588 -12.23 -25.71 22.23
C ALA A 588 -11.57 -25.04 23.45
N GLY A 589 -12.40 -24.55 24.35
CA GLY A 589 -11.97 -23.87 25.59
C GLY A 589 -11.65 -22.39 25.44
N ILE A 590 -11.91 -21.79 24.27
CA ILE A 590 -11.85 -20.34 24.07
C ILE A 590 -13.20 -19.73 24.45
N GLU A 591 -13.16 -18.65 25.23
CA GLU A 591 -14.35 -17.85 25.51
C GLU A 591 -14.74 -17.07 24.25
N VAL A 592 -15.89 -17.40 23.69
CA VAL A 592 -16.38 -16.82 22.43
C VAL A 592 -17.21 -15.60 22.77
N PRO A 593 -17.00 -14.43 22.12
CA PRO A 593 -17.90 -13.30 22.26
C PRO A 593 -19.35 -13.70 21.91
N PRO A 594 -20.35 -13.26 22.68
CA PRO A 594 -21.74 -13.64 22.45
C PRO A 594 -22.26 -13.19 21.08
N GLN A 595 -21.67 -12.14 20.54
CA GLN A 595 -22.04 -11.55 19.25
C GLN A 595 -20.78 -11.08 18.52
N ARG A 596 -20.76 -11.18 17.18
CA ARG A 596 -19.78 -10.54 16.31
C ARG A 596 -20.42 -9.34 15.60
N TYR A 597 -19.62 -8.30 15.44
CA TYR A 597 -20.03 -7.10 14.72
C TYR A 597 -19.14 -6.92 13.49
N TYR A 598 -19.72 -6.32 12.47
CA TYR A 598 -19.06 -6.00 11.20
C TYR A 598 -19.40 -4.57 10.82
N THR A 599 -18.50 -3.90 10.15
CA THR A 599 -18.79 -2.65 9.46
C THR A 599 -18.60 -2.83 7.96
N ASP A 600 -19.48 -2.23 7.17
CA ASP A 600 -19.12 -1.94 5.78
C ASP A 600 -17.99 -0.91 5.81
N TYR A 601 -16.93 -1.12 5.04
CA TYR A 601 -15.90 -0.10 4.82
C TYR A 601 -16.57 1.15 4.26
N GLY A 602 -16.93 2.04 5.16
CA GLY A 602 -17.63 3.28 4.86
C GLY A 602 -16.67 4.30 4.28
N LEU A 603 -16.00 3.98 3.17
CA LEU A 603 -15.23 4.97 2.45
C LEU A 603 -16.17 6.07 2.00
N GLY A 604 -15.97 7.27 2.54
CA GLY A 604 -16.76 8.43 2.19
C GLY A 604 -16.57 8.84 0.74
N PHE A 605 -17.40 9.75 0.30
CA PHE A 605 -17.22 10.42 -0.99
C PHE A 605 -15.89 11.18 -0.97
N PRO A 606 -14.95 10.93 -1.90
CA PRO A 606 -13.58 11.46 -1.81
C PRO A 606 -13.50 12.97 -1.90
N TYR A 607 -14.55 13.62 -2.40
CA TYR A 607 -14.70 15.06 -2.49
C TYR A 607 -15.51 15.66 -1.34
N LEU A 608 -15.85 14.89 -0.31
CA LEU A 608 -16.77 15.34 0.74
C LEU A 608 -16.23 16.57 1.49
N LEU A 609 -14.94 16.57 1.77
CA LEU A 609 -14.31 17.65 2.53
C LEU A 609 -13.72 18.72 1.59
N ALA A 610 -13.60 19.93 2.11
CA ALA A 610 -12.92 21.02 1.40
C ALA A 610 -11.45 20.68 1.14
N PRO A 611 -10.92 21.01 -0.06
CA PRO A 611 -9.53 20.77 -0.39
C PRO A 611 -8.56 21.58 0.52
N PRO A 612 -7.25 21.23 0.52
CA PRO A 612 -6.58 20.29 -0.40
C PRO A 612 -6.81 18.83 0.01
N TRP A 613 -7.21 18.00 -0.97
CA TRP A 613 -7.49 16.58 -0.72
C TRP A 613 -6.25 15.72 -0.57
N SER A 614 -5.14 16.14 -1.17
CA SER A 614 -3.83 15.52 -0.98
C SER A 614 -2.72 16.55 -0.99
N GLN A 615 -1.64 16.25 -0.27
CA GLN A 615 -0.53 17.17 -0.07
C GLN A 615 0.81 16.42 -0.06
N ILE A 616 1.86 17.12 -0.48
CA ILE A 616 3.25 16.79 -0.16
C ILE A 616 3.72 17.71 0.95
N ILE A 617 4.40 17.14 1.94
CA ILE A 617 4.79 17.82 3.19
C ILE A 617 6.28 17.60 3.42
N ALA A 618 7.01 18.64 3.79
CA ALA A 618 8.37 18.51 4.30
C ALA A 618 8.40 18.76 5.80
N TYR A 619 8.88 17.77 6.55
CA TYR A 619 8.99 17.81 8.01
C TYR A 619 10.44 17.94 8.43
N ASP A 620 10.80 19.04 9.10
CA ASP A 620 12.12 19.25 9.69
C ASP A 620 12.15 18.68 11.11
N LEU A 621 12.70 17.50 11.26
CA LEU A 621 12.73 16.78 12.53
C LEU A 621 13.88 17.22 13.46
N ASN A 622 14.80 18.08 13.01
CA ASN A 622 15.70 18.76 13.92
C ASN A 622 14.99 19.78 14.78
N ARG A 623 13.98 20.45 14.20
CA ARG A 623 13.16 21.48 14.84
C ARG A 623 11.80 20.98 15.33
N GLY A 624 11.33 19.83 14.81
CA GLY A 624 10.01 19.28 15.10
C GLY A 624 8.88 20.08 14.49
N VAL A 625 9.08 20.66 13.30
CA VAL A 625 8.08 21.51 12.63
C VAL A 625 7.88 21.12 11.17
N ILE A 626 6.66 21.29 10.69
CA ILE A 626 6.37 21.24 9.25
C ILE A 626 6.98 22.47 8.60
N ARG A 627 7.89 22.25 7.68
CA ARG A 627 8.62 23.30 6.98
C ARG A 627 7.76 23.94 5.89
N TRP A 628 7.05 23.12 5.14
CA TRP A 628 6.09 23.52 4.14
C TRP A 628 5.10 22.39 3.83
N ARG A 629 3.93 22.77 3.32
CA ARG A 629 2.89 21.90 2.75
C ARG A 629 2.55 22.43 1.36
N ARG A 630 2.34 21.53 0.39
CA ARG A 630 1.86 21.89 -0.96
C ARG A 630 0.80 20.88 -1.39
N PRO A 631 -0.27 21.30 -2.04
CA PRO A 631 -1.19 20.40 -2.70
C PRO A 631 -0.46 19.48 -3.69
N LEU A 632 -0.86 18.21 -3.75
CA LEU A 632 -0.27 17.25 -4.67
C LEU A 632 -1.22 17.06 -5.87
N GLY A 633 -0.80 17.57 -7.03
CA GLY A 633 -1.59 17.56 -8.25
C GLY A 633 -2.75 18.58 -8.25
N GLN A 634 -3.52 18.54 -9.33
CA GLN A 634 -4.66 19.40 -9.58
C GLN A 634 -5.85 18.56 -10.05
N ASP A 635 -6.94 18.59 -9.31
CA ASP A 635 -8.20 18.04 -9.81
C ASP A 635 -8.80 18.98 -10.84
N LEU A 636 -8.97 18.48 -12.08
CA LEU A 636 -9.38 19.28 -13.21
C LEU A 636 -10.88 19.62 -13.19
N ASP A 637 -11.71 18.77 -12.58
CA ASP A 637 -13.14 19.05 -12.48
C ASP A 637 -13.43 20.13 -11.45
N ALA A 638 -12.75 20.06 -10.29
CA ALA A 638 -12.80 21.15 -9.32
C ALA A 638 -12.22 22.46 -9.88
N ALA A 639 -11.20 22.38 -10.73
CA ALA A 639 -10.65 23.55 -11.39
C ALA A 639 -11.65 24.24 -12.33
N LYS A 640 -12.51 23.47 -13.02
CA LYS A 640 -13.60 24.01 -13.85
C LYS A 640 -14.64 24.78 -13.02
N GLU A 641 -14.83 24.39 -11.77
CA GLU A 641 -15.70 25.08 -10.80
C GLU A 641 -14.97 26.18 -10.01
N GLY A 642 -13.76 26.57 -10.45
CA GLY A 642 -12.97 27.65 -9.85
C GLY A 642 -12.01 27.23 -8.74
N GLY A 643 -11.88 25.92 -8.47
CA GLY A 643 -10.97 25.38 -7.48
C GLY A 643 -9.50 25.59 -7.86
N LYS A 644 -8.70 26.06 -6.90
CA LYS A 644 -7.24 26.25 -7.05
C LYS A 644 -6.52 25.51 -5.94
N ASN A 645 -5.33 24.98 -6.26
CA ASN A 645 -4.49 24.28 -5.27
C ASN A 645 -5.26 23.21 -4.48
N ASN A 646 -6.06 22.41 -5.19
CA ASN A 646 -7.01 21.51 -4.56
C ASN A 646 -6.42 20.12 -4.25
N GLY A 647 -5.25 19.79 -4.80
CA GLY A 647 -4.74 18.42 -4.74
C GLY A 647 -5.66 17.46 -5.51
N VAL A 648 -5.26 16.20 -5.63
CA VAL A 648 -6.12 15.19 -6.26
C VAL A 648 -6.68 14.26 -5.18
N PRO A 649 -8.01 14.16 -5.02
CA PRO A 649 -8.61 13.31 -4.01
C PRO A 649 -8.40 11.83 -4.35
N ARG A 650 -8.23 11.03 -3.32
CA ARG A 650 -8.04 9.61 -3.48
C ARG A 650 -8.33 8.82 -2.22
N GLY A 651 -8.85 7.61 -2.42
CA GLY A 651 -9.04 6.62 -1.36
C GLY A 651 -7.76 5.94 -0.86
N SER A 652 -6.62 6.12 -1.53
CA SER A 652 -5.29 5.70 -1.07
C SER A 652 -4.23 6.36 -1.93
N GLN A 653 -3.30 7.05 -1.33
CA GLN A 653 -2.13 7.56 -2.02
C GLN A 653 -1.13 6.42 -2.20
N ARG A 654 -0.90 6.01 -3.44
CA ARG A 654 -0.01 4.90 -3.80
C ARG A 654 1.15 5.38 -4.68
N GLN A 655 1.51 6.64 -4.54
CA GLN A 655 2.61 7.28 -5.21
C GLN A 655 3.83 7.33 -4.29
N GLY A 656 5.00 7.30 -4.90
CA GLY A 656 6.25 7.48 -4.19
C GLY A 656 6.97 8.75 -4.60
N MET A 657 8.10 8.97 -3.96
CA MET A 657 8.96 10.14 -4.17
C MET A 657 10.40 9.71 -4.40
N ILE A 658 11.17 10.60 -5.01
CA ILE A 658 12.64 10.55 -5.06
C ILE A 658 13.16 11.86 -4.51
N VAL A 659 14.11 11.82 -3.61
CA VAL A 659 14.81 12.99 -3.06
C VAL A 659 16.23 13.02 -3.61
N THR A 660 16.66 14.15 -4.16
CA THR A 660 17.99 14.29 -4.73
C THR A 660 18.96 15.06 -3.83
N SER A 661 20.25 14.77 -3.98
CA SER A 661 21.32 15.52 -3.28
C SER A 661 21.36 17.01 -3.67
N THR A 662 20.81 17.37 -4.81
CA THR A 662 20.77 18.73 -5.36
C THR A 662 19.55 19.55 -4.91
N GLY A 663 18.70 18.96 -4.06
CA GLY A 663 17.55 19.65 -3.47
C GLY A 663 16.29 19.63 -4.32
N LEU A 664 16.06 18.57 -5.08
CA LEU A 664 14.81 18.30 -5.76
C LEU A 664 14.05 17.17 -5.05
N VAL A 665 12.72 17.25 -5.09
CA VAL A 665 11.83 16.14 -4.74
C VAL A 665 10.96 15.85 -5.96
N PHE A 666 11.09 14.66 -6.53
CA PHE A 666 10.21 14.19 -7.59
C PHE A 666 9.07 13.41 -6.99
N SER A 667 7.86 13.69 -7.41
CA SER A 667 6.67 12.91 -7.07
C SER A 667 5.69 12.88 -8.23
N THR A 668 5.00 11.77 -8.36
CA THR A 668 3.85 11.69 -9.26
C THR A 668 2.58 12.01 -8.51
N ALA A 669 1.57 12.45 -9.24
CA ALA A 669 0.22 12.63 -8.71
C ALA A 669 -0.80 11.87 -9.57
N ARG A 670 -2.02 11.74 -9.04
CA ARG A 670 -3.08 11.00 -9.74
C ARG A 670 -3.71 11.73 -10.91
N ASP A 671 -3.35 12.99 -11.11
CA ASP A 671 -3.66 13.76 -12.33
C ASP A 671 -2.84 13.31 -13.55
N GLY A 672 -1.99 12.29 -13.39
CA GLY A 672 -1.12 11.81 -14.46
C GLY A 672 0.05 12.73 -14.76
N VAL A 673 0.57 13.42 -13.74
CA VAL A 673 1.69 14.35 -13.89
C VAL A 673 2.85 13.95 -12.97
N LEU A 674 4.06 14.01 -13.50
CA LEU A 674 5.31 13.97 -12.73
C LEU A 674 5.72 15.39 -12.39
N TYR A 675 5.92 15.67 -11.12
CA TYR A 675 6.35 16.97 -10.59
C TYR A 675 7.76 16.92 -10.05
N ALA A 676 8.52 18.00 -10.21
CA ALA A 676 9.76 18.26 -9.50
C ALA A 676 9.56 19.48 -8.59
N PHE A 677 9.64 19.26 -7.29
CA PHE A 677 9.52 20.28 -6.26
C PHE A 677 10.89 20.74 -5.78
N ASP A 678 10.99 22.02 -5.42
CA ASP A 678 12.10 22.51 -4.60
C ASP A 678 12.00 21.93 -3.19
N ALA A 679 13.00 21.19 -2.77
CA ALA A 679 13.05 20.53 -1.46
C ALA A 679 13.01 21.51 -0.28
N GLU A 680 13.34 22.80 -0.48
CA GLU A 680 13.43 23.80 0.58
C GLU A 680 12.13 24.50 0.88
N ASN A 681 11.33 24.82 -0.16
CA ASN A 681 10.11 25.61 -0.05
C ASN A 681 8.88 24.97 -0.67
N GLY A 682 9.04 23.84 -1.40
CA GLY A 682 7.96 23.11 -2.03
C GLY A 682 7.43 23.73 -3.33
N ASP A 683 8.11 24.71 -3.93
CA ASP A 683 7.72 25.28 -5.19
C ASP A 683 7.90 24.27 -6.32
N VAL A 684 6.94 24.23 -7.26
CA VAL A 684 7.03 23.38 -8.45
C VAL A 684 8.01 24.04 -9.44
N LEU A 685 9.14 23.37 -9.68
CA LEU A 685 10.18 23.85 -10.60
C LEU A 685 9.96 23.33 -12.02
N TRP A 686 9.34 22.17 -12.15
CA TRP A 686 9.07 21.50 -13.42
C TRP A 686 7.96 20.47 -13.28
N SER A 687 7.26 20.20 -14.38
CA SER A 687 6.27 19.13 -14.45
C SER A 687 6.14 18.58 -15.87
N ALA A 688 5.74 17.31 -15.99
CA ALA A 688 5.44 16.67 -17.26
C ALA A 688 4.21 15.79 -17.17
N LYS A 689 3.33 15.86 -18.17
CA LYS A 689 2.20 14.95 -18.34
C LYS A 689 2.69 13.56 -18.72
N LEU A 690 2.09 12.55 -18.14
CA LEU A 690 2.32 11.14 -18.43
C LEU A 690 1.22 10.60 -19.35
N PRO A 691 1.49 9.54 -20.14
CA PRO A 691 0.49 8.96 -21.03
C PRO A 691 -0.70 8.36 -20.28
N MET A 692 -0.50 7.91 -19.06
CA MET A 692 -1.55 7.41 -18.16
C MET A 692 -1.29 7.89 -16.72
N ALA A 693 -2.26 7.73 -15.84
CA ALA A 693 -2.06 7.96 -14.42
C ALA A 693 -1.07 6.93 -13.84
N THR A 694 -0.56 7.22 -12.66
CA THR A 694 0.50 6.45 -12.04
C THR A 694 0.14 5.97 -10.66
N GLU A 695 0.57 4.77 -10.34
CA GLU A 695 0.68 4.22 -8.99
C GLU A 695 2.05 3.54 -8.84
N GLY A 696 2.56 3.46 -7.62
CA GLY A 696 3.85 2.85 -7.33
C GLY A 696 4.98 3.86 -7.14
N LEU A 697 6.17 3.34 -6.96
CA LEU A 697 7.37 4.12 -6.69
C LEU A 697 8.13 4.41 -7.99
N PRO A 698 8.64 5.62 -8.18
CA PRO A 698 9.60 5.88 -9.24
C PRO A 698 10.96 5.24 -8.91
N ALA A 699 11.82 5.10 -9.91
CA ALA A 699 13.19 4.59 -9.76
C ALA A 699 14.18 5.52 -10.46
N VAL A 700 15.47 5.39 -10.14
CA VAL A 700 16.55 6.17 -10.79
C VAL A 700 17.71 5.24 -11.14
N TYR A 701 18.30 5.47 -12.31
CA TYR A 701 19.56 4.86 -12.67
C TYR A 701 20.46 5.84 -13.39
N GLU A 702 21.75 5.54 -13.43
CA GLU A 702 22.75 6.29 -14.19
C GLU A 702 23.28 5.46 -15.37
N LEU A 703 23.39 6.10 -16.50
CA LEU A 703 24.02 5.54 -17.69
C LEU A 703 24.90 6.61 -18.35
N ASP A 704 26.21 6.33 -18.49
CA ASP A 704 27.19 7.22 -19.11
C ASP A 704 27.22 8.63 -18.47
N GLY A 705 27.18 8.69 -17.12
CA GLY A 705 27.23 9.94 -16.36
C GLY A 705 25.96 10.77 -16.42
N ARG A 706 24.84 10.20 -16.85
CA ARG A 706 23.52 10.83 -16.99
C ARG A 706 22.50 10.07 -16.18
N HIS A 707 21.71 10.76 -15.37
CA HIS A 707 20.66 10.16 -14.56
C HIS A 707 19.34 10.09 -15.32
N TYR A 708 18.64 8.98 -15.12
CA TYR A 708 17.34 8.66 -15.70
C TYR A 708 16.34 8.38 -14.60
N ILE A 709 15.19 9.06 -14.65
CA ILE A 709 14.06 8.84 -13.75
C ILE A 709 13.04 7.96 -14.46
N VAL A 710 12.69 6.82 -13.86
CA VAL A 710 11.71 5.87 -14.37
C VAL A 710 10.40 6.03 -13.60
N VAL A 711 9.31 6.20 -14.31
CA VAL A 711 7.97 6.34 -13.74
C VAL A 711 7.04 5.31 -14.35
N ASN A 712 6.33 4.58 -13.52
CA ASN A 712 5.26 3.69 -13.94
C ASN A 712 4.00 4.53 -14.26
N ALA A 713 3.54 4.49 -15.50
CA ALA A 713 2.36 5.18 -15.99
C ALA A 713 1.42 4.17 -16.68
N THR A 714 0.81 3.29 -15.90
CA THR A 714 -0.03 2.18 -16.38
C THR A 714 -1.43 2.18 -15.78
N THR A 715 -1.74 3.11 -14.86
CA THR A 715 -3.05 3.15 -14.22
C THR A 715 -4.04 3.89 -15.13
N PRO A 716 -5.17 3.30 -15.49
CA PRO A 716 -6.21 4.01 -16.22
C PRO A 716 -6.69 5.24 -15.42
N HIS A 717 -7.02 6.31 -16.12
CA HIS A 717 -7.63 7.49 -15.49
C HIS A 717 -9.01 7.17 -14.89
N THR A 718 -9.65 6.11 -15.36
CA THR A 718 -10.95 5.61 -14.86
C THR A 718 -10.79 4.27 -14.15
N TRP A 719 -10.23 4.25 -12.96
CA TRP A 719 -10.05 3.01 -12.22
C TRP A 719 -11.36 2.58 -11.53
N GLY A 720 -12.18 1.78 -12.22
CA GLY A 720 -13.26 0.96 -11.64
C GLY A 720 -14.41 1.69 -10.94
N LEU A 721 -14.33 2.99 -10.82
CA LEU A 721 -15.29 3.90 -10.20
C LEU A 721 -15.52 5.05 -11.17
N ASN A 722 -16.65 5.72 -11.07
CA ASN A 722 -16.82 6.95 -11.84
C ASN A 722 -15.60 7.88 -11.56
N SER A 723 -15.23 8.70 -12.52
CA SER A 723 -14.02 9.53 -12.47
C SER A 723 -13.92 10.40 -11.21
N ARG A 724 -15.05 10.76 -10.61
CA ARG A 724 -15.13 11.52 -9.35
C ARG A 724 -14.73 10.71 -8.12
N GLU A 725 -15.11 9.42 -8.05
CA GLU A 725 -14.74 8.56 -6.91
C GLU A 725 -13.27 8.12 -6.96
N SER A 726 -12.70 8.00 -8.17
CA SER A 726 -11.29 7.61 -8.32
C SER A 726 -10.32 8.77 -8.12
N GLY A 727 -10.79 10.02 -8.03
CA GLY A 727 -9.96 11.21 -7.94
C GLY A 727 -9.07 11.44 -9.16
N ILE A 728 -9.32 10.74 -10.24
CA ILE A 728 -8.64 10.89 -11.50
C ILE A 728 -9.55 11.79 -12.34
N GLY A 729 -9.15 13.02 -12.50
CA GLY A 729 -9.85 13.95 -13.35
C GLY A 729 -10.10 13.39 -14.76
N SER A 730 -11.03 13.95 -15.47
CA SER A 730 -11.48 13.55 -16.81
C SER A 730 -10.40 13.64 -17.92
N ALA A 731 -9.12 13.64 -17.56
CA ALA A 731 -8.05 13.64 -18.55
C ALA A 731 -8.08 12.31 -19.33
N GLU A 732 -8.34 12.39 -20.61
CA GLU A 732 -8.25 11.24 -21.50
C GLU A 732 -6.82 10.69 -21.53
N PRO A 733 -6.64 9.36 -21.65
CA PRO A 733 -5.32 8.78 -21.81
C PRO A 733 -4.61 9.38 -23.03
N LEU A 734 -3.41 9.89 -22.83
CA LEU A 734 -2.61 10.45 -23.93
C LEU A 734 -1.94 9.37 -24.79
N GLY A 735 -2.04 8.09 -24.39
CA GLY A 735 -1.39 6.98 -25.08
C GLY A 735 -1.50 5.64 -24.35
N LYS A 736 -0.69 4.67 -24.78
CA LYS A 736 -0.58 3.35 -24.15
C LYS A 736 0.17 3.44 -22.82
N GLY A 737 -0.19 2.58 -21.84
CA GLY A 737 0.50 2.45 -20.58
C GLY A 737 1.94 1.93 -20.72
N GLY A 738 2.80 2.31 -19.79
CA GLY A 738 4.18 1.86 -19.77
C GLY A 738 5.05 2.49 -18.70
N TYR A 739 6.33 2.17 -18.74
CA TYR A 739 7.36 2.81 -17.94
C TYR A 739 7.95 3.96 -18.75
N VAL A 740 7.77 5.17 -18.24
CA VAL A 740 8.24 6.41 -18.90
C VAL A 740 9.56 6.82 -18.28
N ILE A 741 10.55 7.06 -19.09
CA ILE A 741 11.91 7.38 -18.64
C ILE A 741 12.25 8.81 -19.04
N PHE A 742 12.60 9.62 -18.03
CA PHE A 742 13.00 11.02 -18.18
C PHE A 742 14.50 11.20 -17.97
N ALA A 743 15.12 12.08 -18.73
CA ALA A 743 16.51 12.46 -18.54
C ALA A 743 16.77 13.86 -19.13
N LEU A 744 17.88 14.49 -18.74
CA LEU A 744 18.33 15.71 -19.42
C LEU A 744 18.70 15.39 -20.88
N PRO A 745 18.59 16.34 -21.82
CA PRO A 745 19.08 16.15 -23.19
C PRO A 745 20.54 15.70 -23.21
N GLY A 746 20.87 14.79 -24.13
CA GLY A 746 22.26 14.38 -24.34
C GLY A 746 23.15 15.59 -24.69
N LYS A 747 24.41 15.55 -24.26
CA LYS A 747 25.38 16.52 -24.80
C LYS A 747 25.47 16.28 -26.32
N ARG A 748 25.16 17.32 -27.10
CA ARG A 748 25.37 17.31 -28.55
C ARG A 748 26.87 17.23 -28.85
#